data_9ee65ba30fa98574d6ed4a5025ed3404
#
_entry.id   9ee65ba30fa98574d6ed4a5025ed3404
#
_cell.length_a   1.000
_cell.length_b   1.000
_cell.length_c   1.000
_cell.angle_alpha   90.00
_cell.angle_beta   90.00
_cell.angle_gamma   90.00
#
_symmetry.space_group_name_H-M   'P 1'
#
loop_
_entity.id
_entity.type
_entity.pdbx_description
1 polymer ?
#
loop_
_entity_poly.entity_id
_entity_poly.type
_entity_poly.pdbx_seq_one_letter_code
_entity_poly.pdbx_strand_id
1 'polypeptide(L)'
;MQKIGVFVCWCGSNIAGTVDVAQVVEAVRRIPDVAYAIDYKYMCSEQGQELIRKAVADYKLDRLVVCSCSPRMHEATFRKCAEGVGINPYMVEIANIREQCSWVLKDKAEATAKAIKLAKAAIAKVRFNGALKPGESQVVKRALVIGGGIAGIQTALDIAEAGYKVDIVEKEPTIGGRMAQLDKTFPTLDCSACILTPKMVDAANHENITLYTYSEVESVSGFVGNFDVTIRKKARSVKADMCSGCGICTEKCPSRKTPSEFDMGLKNRGAIYIPFAQAIPKVPVIDREACIKFKTGKCGICSKVCPAGAIDYTQTDELITEKYGAIVLATGFKTMPLDKFGEYSYGASKDVITSLELERLTNAAGPTEGHLVCPSTGKEPKKVIIVSCVGSRDVSGRGKSYCSKICCMYNAKHAMYIREKYPDVDVTVFYIDVRTPGKGFDEFQRRAVEEYGVHYVRGQVGKVVVDGDGKLTVFASDLNSGRKMMLNPDLVVLATAVQPSPDARKLATMLTASIDNDDFYVEAHPKLRPVESPTAGIFLSGMCQGPKDIPETVSQAGAAAVKVVGLLAKDKLLTNPCTAQCDTSICSGCLACTHVCPYGAITGESKQVITKLGVRETRTVAVVNNALCQGCGACTVACPCGAMDLQGFTDQQILAEVDALC
;
A
#
# COMPACT_ATOMS: atom_id res chain seq x y z
N MET A 1 25.44 37.55 -20.59
CA MET A 1 25.58 37.50 -19.13
C MET A 1 24.33 36.88 -18.57
N GLN A 2 24.44 35.93 -17.69
CA GLN A 2 23.29 35.28 -17.03
C GLN A 2 22.63 36.30 -16.10
N LYS A 3 21.31 36.22 -15.92
CA LYS A 3 20.54 37.11 -15.05
C LYS A 3 19.69 36.28 -14.08
N ILE A 4 20.19 36.12 -12.87
CA ILE A 4 19.59 35.29 -11.85
C ILE A 4 18.65 36.14 -10.97
N GLY A 5 17.40 35.68 -10.77
CA GLY A 5 16.49 36.24 -9.77
C GLY A 5 16.49 35.37 -8.51
N VAL A 6 16.63 35.97 -7.34
CA VAL A 6 16.61 35.27 -6.05
C VAL A 6 15.40 35.72 -5.23
N PHE A 7 14.57 34.76 -4.78
CA PHE A 7 13.31 35.02 -4.09
C PHE A 7 13.31 34.31 -2.73
N VAL A 8 13.33 35.09 -1.64
CA VAL A 8 13.46 34.55 -0.29
C VAL A 8 12.10 34.53 0.41
N CYS A 9 11.65 33.37 0.83
CA CYS A 9 10.36 33.16 1.47
C CYS A 9 10.47 33.26 3.00
N TRP A 10 9.52 33.92 3.65
CA TRP A 10 9.42 33.91 5.11
C TRP A 10 8.79 32.63 5.65
N CYS A 11 7.93 31.96 4.82
CA CYS A 11 7.07 30.86 5.24
C CYS A 11 6.30 31.18 6.54
N GLY A 12 5.71 32.38 6.63
CA GLY A 12 5.20 32.96 7.87
C GLY A 12 6.32 33.08 8.91
N SER A 13 6.13 32.52 10.09
CA SER A 13 7.16 32.46 11.15
C SER A 13 8.12 31.26 11.03
N ASN A 14 7.85 30.29 10.13
CA ASN A 14 8.65 29.05 10.05
C ASN A 14 10.11 29.30 9.61
N ILE A 15 10.35 30.28 8.77
CA ILE A 15 11.69 30.69 8.35
C ILE A 15 12.06 31.99 9.08
N ALA A 16 11.22 33.04 8.95
CA ALA A 16 11.52 34.36 9.49
C ALA A 16 11.62 34.44 11.03
N GLY A 17 11.06 33.47 11.76
CA GLY A 17 11.22 33.37 13.21
C GLY A 17 12.65 33.05 13.65
N THR A 18 13.45 32.40 12.79
CA THR A 18 14.81 31.97 13.12
C THR A 18 15.87 32.55 12.16
N VAL A 19 15.49 32.85 10.92
CA VAL A 19 16.38 33.39 9.89
C VAL A 19 16.11 34.89 9.70
N ASP A 20 17.14 35.74 9.65
CA ASP A 20 17.03 37.11 9.21
C ASP A 20 16.95 37.15 7.68
N VAL A 21 15.72 37.17 7.18
CA VAL A 21 15.43 37.07 5.74
C VAL A 21 15.98 38.30 4.98
N ALA A 22 15.92 39.51 5.59
CA ALA A 22 16.45 40.72 4.98
C ALA A 22 17.97 40.65 4.79
N GLN A 23 18.68 40.10 5.79
CA GLN A 23 20.13 39.88 5.70
C GLN A 23 20.47 38.84 4.61
N VAL A 24 19.66 37.82 4.42
CA VAL A 24 19.85 36.84 3.32
C VAL A 24 19.71 37.53 1.98
N VAL A 25 18.64 38.32 1.77
CA VAL A 25 18.44 39.11 0.53
C VAL A 25 19.63 40.03 0.23
N GLU A 26 20.09 40.76 1.23
CA GLU A 26 21.22 41.70 1.06
C GLU A 26 22.53 40.95 0.72
N ALA A 27 22.76 39.79 1.35
CA ALA A 27 23.94 38.96 1.07
C ALA A 27 23.94 38.40 -0.35
N VAL A 28 22.79 37.86 -0.83
CA VAL A 28 22.72 37.28 -2.18
C VAL A 28 22.70 38.32 -3.29
N ARG A 29 22.20 39.52 -3.00
CA ARG A 29 22.21 40.66 -3.96
C ARG A 29 23.61 41.06 -4.40
N ARG A 30 24.62 40.81 -3.57
CA ARG A 30 26.04 41.12 -3.86
C ARG A 30 26.75 40.07 -4.70
N ILE A 31 26.08 38.96 -4.97
CA ILE A 31 26.68 37.86 -5.76
C ILE A 31 26.65 38.25 -7.24
N PRO A 32 27.76 38.05 -7.98
CA PRO A 32 27.77 38.26 -9.43
C PRO A 32 26.66 37.46 -10.13
N ASP A 33 26.09 38.02 -11.18
CA ASP A 33 24.98 37.49 -11.99
C ASP A 33 23.60 37.50 -11.29
N VAL A 34 23.50 37.87 -10.00
CA VAL A 34 22.20 38.13 -9.35
C VAL A 34 21.70 39.52 -9.77
N ALA A 35 20.76 39.53 -10.71
CA ALA A 35 20.18 40.76 -11.25
C ALA A 35 19.06 41.35 -10.36
N TYR A 36 18.41 40.47 -9.56
CA TYR A 36 17.32 40.88 -8.68
C TYR A 36 17.21 39.95 -7.47
N ALA A 37 16.97 40.49 -6.29
CA ALA A 37 16.67 39.72 -5.10
C ALA A 37 15.62 40.43 -4.24
N ILE A 38 14.63 39.69 -3.76
CA ILE A 38 13.53 40.15 -2.91
C ILE A 38 13.07 39.05 -1.96
N ASP A 39 12.47 39.48 -0.87
CA ASP A 39 11.76 38.57 0.05
C ASP A 39 10.25 38.79 0.02
N TYR A 40 9.50 37.80 0.43
CA TYR A 40 8.05 37.85 0.58
C TYR A 40 7.54 36.85 1.59
N LYS A 41 6.43 37.18 2.28
CA LYS A 41 5.89 36.33 3.36
C LYS A 41 5.54 34.91 2.91
N TYR A 42 4.97 34.75 1.71
CA TYR A 42 4.52 33.45 1.15
C TYR A 42 4.81 33.42 -0.35
N MET A 43 6.03 33.12 -0.71
CA MET A 43 6.47 33.11 -2.12
C MET A 43 5.68 32.13 -3.00
N CYS A 44 5.15 31.05 -2.40
CA CYS A 44 4.29 30.08 -3.08
C CYS A 44 2.84 30.54 -3.30
N SER A 45 2.41 31.65 -2.68
CA SER A 45 1.08 32.24 -2.92
C SER A 45 1.00 32.88 -4.31
N GLU A 46 -0.23 33.20 -4.77
CA GLU A 46 -0.42 33.87 -6.05
C GLU A 46 0.31 35.22 -6.11
N GLN A 47 0.26 35.99 -5.02
CA GLN A 47 0.97 37.27 -4.92
C GLN A 47 2.51 37.09 -4.98
N GLY A 48 3.03 36.05 -4.34
CA GLY A 48 4.46 35.72 -4.41
C GLY A 48 4.88 35.29 -5.81
N GLN A 49 4.09 34.47 -6.48
CA GLN A 49 4.32 34.08 -7.87
C GLN A 49 4.21 35.29 -8.83
N GLU A 50 3.29 36.22 -8.57
CA GLU A 50 3.17 37.45 -9.37
C GLU A 50 4.40 38.34 -9.23
N LEU A 51 5.00 38.43 -8.03
CA LEU A 51 6.30 39.10 -7.84
C LEU A 51 7.40 38.45 -8.69
N ILE A 52 7.42 37.12 -8.77
CA ILE A 52 8.38 36.39 -9.63
C ILE A 52 8.12 36.74 -11.09
N ARG A 53 6.88 36.63 -11.57
CA ARG A 53 6.51 36.95 -12.97
C ARG A 53 6.91 38.35 -13.37
N LYS A 54 6.58 39.33 -12.52
CA LYS A 54 6.94 40.75 -12.74
C LYS A 54 8.45 40.94 -12.79
N ALA A 55 9.19 40.37 -11.83
CA ALA A 55 10.64 40.50 -11.80
C ALA A 55 11.30 39.86 -13.04
N VAL A 56 10.78 38.73 -13.53
CA VAL A 56 11.27 38.12 -14.79
C VAL A 56 11.11 39.09 -15.97
N ALA A 57 9.96 39.75 -16.09
CA ALA A 57 9.69 40.71 -17.16
C ALA A 57 10.56 41.97 -17.03
N ASP A 58 10.61 42.58 -15.86
CA ASP A 58 11.27 43.89 -15.59
C ASP A 58 12.81 43.77 -15.71
N TYR A 59 13.41 42.70 -15.19
CA TYR A 59 14.86 42.49 -15.15
C TYR A 59 15.38 41.53 -16.21
N LYS A 60 14.47 40.93 -17.03
CA LYS A 60 14.79 39.93 -18.07
C LYS A 60 15.61 38.79 -17.50
N LEU A 61 15.09 38.22 -16.41
CA LEU A 61 15.74 37.09 -15.73
C LEU A 61 15.65 35.84 -16.60
N ASP A 62 16.71 35.02 -16.57
CA ASP A 62 16.80 33.76 -17.32
C ASP A 62 16.92 32.52 -16.41
N ARG A 63 17.16 32.77 -15.10
CA ARG A 63 17.27 31.73 -14.06
C ARG A 63 16.65 32.21 -12.76
N LEU A 64 16.09 31.27 -11.99
CA LEU A 64 15.45 31.59 -10.72
C LEU A 64 16.01 30.72 -9.59
N VAL A 65 16.23 31.33 -8.44
CA VAL A 65 16.50 30.63 -7.18
C VAL A 65 15.45 31.05 -6.17
N VAL A 66 14.76 30.05 -5.59
CA VAL A 66 13.75 30.29 -4.56
C VAL A 66 14.24 29.70 -3.23
N CYS A 67 14.61 30.59 -2.29
CA CYS A 67 15.01 30.20 -0.94
C CYS A 67 13.74 30.00 -0.10
N SER A 68 13.32 28.75 0.13
CA SER A 68 12.03 28.44 0.74
C SER A 68 12.01 27.10 1.50
N CYS A 69 10.86 26.46 1.59
CA CYS A 69 10.70 25.11 2.11
C CYS A 69 11.25 24.05 1.14
N SER A 70 11.16 22.78 1.54
CA SER A 70 11.62 21.64 0.74
C SER A 70 11.10 21.65 -0.69
N PRO A 71 11.95 21.33 -1.69
CA PRO A 71 11.52 21.13 -3.09
C PRO A 71 10.32 20.21 -3.24
N ARG A 72 10.19 19.17 -2.40
CA ARG A 72 9.06 18.22 -2.40
C ARG A 72 7.69 18.89 -2.25
N MET A 73 7.65 20.09 -1.67
CA MET A 73 6.39 20.82 -1.44
C MET A 73 5.99 21.67 -2.65
N HIS A 74 6.90 22.48 -3.17
CA HIS A 74 6.55 23.55 -4.10
C HIS A 74 7.45 23.66 -5.34
N GLU A 75 8.29 22.68 -5.62
CA GLU A 75 9.12 22.70 -6.83
C GLU A 75 8.25 22.79 -8.09
N ALA A 76 7.19 21.96 -8.17
CA ALA A 76 6.25 22.00 -9.28
C ALA A 76 5.54 23.38 -9.42
N THR A 77 5.24 24.04 -8.29
CA THR A 77 4.62 25.37 -8.27
C THR A 77 5.54 26.42 -8.90
N PHE A 78 6.81 26.45 -8.50
CA PHE A 78 7.76 27.44 -9.02
C PHE A 78 8.21 27.13 -10.45
N ARG A 79 8.35 25.87 -10.81
CA ARG A 79 8.61 25.45 -12.21
C ARG A 79 7.48 25.88 -13.14
N LYS A 80 6.22 25.67 -12.72
CA LYS A 80 5.04 26.11 -13.49
C LYS A 80 4.96 27.63 -13.57
N CYS A 81 5.32 28.35 -12.50
CA CYS A 81 5.39 29.80 -12.51
C CYS A 81 6.43 30.30 -13.52
N ALA A 82 7.62 29.70 -13.57
CA ALA A 82 8.68 30.01 -14.52
C ALA A 82 8.28 29.72 -15.97
N GLU A 83 7.67 28.56 -16.21
CA GLU A 83 7.16 28.15 -17.53
C GLU A 83 6.13 29.15 -18.07
N GLY A 84 5.23 29.63 -17.22
CA GLY A 84 4.20 30.62 -17.58
C GLY A 84 4.76 31.98 -18.01
N VAL A 85 6.04 32.26 -17.77
CA VAL A 85 6.76 33.49 -18.21
C VAL A 85 7.90 33.20 -19.18
N GLY A 86 7.91 32.00 -19.78
CA GLY A 86 8.85 31.63 -20.84
C GLY A 86 10.23 31.16 -20.37
N ILE A 87 10.44 30.96 -19.06
CA ILE A 87 11.66 30.35 -18.52
C ILE A 87 11.49 28.84 -18.50
N ASN A 88 12.50 28.10 -19.00
CA ASN A 88 12.46 26.63 -18.92
C ASN A 88 12.34 26.20 -17.44
N PRO A 89 11.41 25.27 -17.08
CA PRO A 89 11.16 24.83 -15.70
C PRO A 89 12.41 24.31 -14.96
N TYR A 90 13.41 23.83 -15.66
CA TYR A 90 14.66 23.31 -15.07
C TYR A 90 15.75 24.37 -14.86
N MET A 91 15.45 25.63 -15.21
CA MET A 91 16.25 26.79 -14.84
C MET A 91 15.84 27.38 -13.47
N VAL A 92 15.11 26.60 -12.66
CA VAL A 92 14.66 26.95 -11.31
C VAL A 92 15.33 26.04 -10.30
N GLU A 93 16.00 26.64 -9.29
CA GLU A 93 16.56 25.91 -8.14
C GLU A 93 15.87 26.35 -6.85
N ILE A 94 15.76 25.43 -5.90
CA ILE A 94 15.21 25.71 -4.57
C ILE A 94 16.29 25.50 -3.51
N ALA A 95 16.63 26.57 -2.79
CA ALA A 95 17.42 26.48 -1.57
C ALA A 95 16.50 26.16 -0.39
N ASN A 96 16.63 24.98 0.22
CA ASN A 96 15.82 24.59 1.37
C ASN A 96 16.33 25.26 2.66
N ILE A 97 15.80 26.45 2.95
CA ILE A 97 16.14 27.21 4.17
C ILE A 97 15.15 27.01 5.31
N ARG A 98 14.22 26.06 5.19
CA ARG A 98 13.28 25.67 6.26
C ARG A 98 13.71 24.37 6.91
N GLU A 99 13.50 23.22 6.28
CA GLU A 99 13.77 21.88 6.83
C GLU A 99 15.26 21.66 7.09
N GLN A 100 16.14 22.20 6.23
CA GLN A 100 17.59 22.06 6.39
C GLN A 100 18.25 23.19 7.18
N CYS A 101 17.50 24.22 7.58
CA CYS A 101 18.04 25.39 8.25
C CYS A 101 17.18 25.83 9.45
N SER A 102 16.09 26.55 9.26
CA SER A 102 15.33 27.18 10.34
C SER A 102 14.69 26.17 11.32
N TRP A 103 14.41 24.95 10.91
CA TRP A 103 13.86 23.91 11.78
C TRP A 103 14.92 23.13 12.58
N VAL A 104 16.17 23.13 12.13
CA VAL A 104 17.27 22.41 12.78
C VAL A 104 18.22 23.30 13.60
N LEU A 105 18.16 24.60 13.39
CA LEU A 105 18.93 25.59 14.13
C LEU A 105 17.99 26.52 14.92
N LYS A 106 18.39 26.88 16.13
CA LYS A 106 17.62 27.79 17.01
C LYS A 106 18.25 29.16 17.13
N ASP A 107 19.57 29.24 17.00
CA ASP A 107 20.28 30.51 17.02
C ASP A 107 20.08 31.28 15.71
N LYS A 108 19.65 32.53 15.81
CA LYS A 108 19.28 33.34 14.64
C LYS A 108 20.48 33.68 13.76
N ALA A 109 21.63 33.95 14.36
CA ALA A 109 22.83 34.32 13.60
C ALA A 109 23.38 33.10 12.84
N GLU A 110 23.44 31.96 13.49
CA GLU A 110 23.88 30.70 12.88
C GLU A 110 22.92 30.24 11.77
N ALA A 111 21.61 30.31 12.01
CA ALA A 111 20.60 29.98 11.01
C ALA A 111 20.66 30.92 9.79
N THR A 112 20.84 32.23 10.02
CA THR A 112 20.98 33.20 8.93
C THR A 112 22.24 32.94 8.11
N ALA A 113 23.37 32.67 8.76
CA ALA A 113 24.62 32.32 8.07
C ALA A 113 24.48 31.04 7.23
N LYS A 114 23.81 30.02 7.77
CA LYS A 114 23.52 28.79 7.02
C LYS A 114 22.56 29.02 5.85
N ALA A 115 21.50 29.83 6.03
CA ALA A 115 20.58 30.16 4.95
C ALA A 115 21.29 30.88 3.78
N ILE A 116 22.22 31.79 4.09
CA ILE A 116 23.06 32.46 3.09
C ILE A 116 23.93 31.45 2.34
N LYS A 117 24.56 30.50 3.06
CA LYS A 117 25.36 29.42 2.40
C LYS A 117 24.50 28.58 1.47
N LEU A 118 23.34 28.11 1.90
CA LEU A 118 22.42 27.32 1.07
C LEU A 118 21.95 28.10 -0.17
N ALA A 119 21.66 29.40 -0.02
CA ALA A 119 21.30 30.26 -1.14
C ALA A 119 22.47 30.41 -2.13
N LYS A 120 23.71 30.62 -1.64
CA LYS A 120 24.90 30.67 -2.49
C LYS A 120 25.12 29.39 -3.29
N ALA A 121 24.97 28.22 -2.66
CA ALA A 121 25.08 26.94 -3.33
C ALA A 121 24.06 26.80 -4.47
N ALA A 122 22.79 27.11 -4.20
CA ALA A 122 21.74 27.06 -5.23
C ALA A 122 21.99 28.08 -6.38
N ILE A 123 22.53 29.26 -6.07
CA ILE A 123 22.93 30.25 -7.09
C ILE A 123 24.09 29.72 -7.92
N ALA A 124 25.08 29.10 -7.31
CA ALA A 124 26.22 28.49 -8.02
C ALA A 124 25.77 27.37 -8.96
N LYS A 125 24.88 26.47 -8.49
CA LYS A 125 24.33 25.38 -9.30
C LYS A 125 23.52 25.90 -10.48
N VAL A 126 22.59 26.83 -10.26
CA VAL A 126 21.69 27.29 -11.32
C VAL A 126 22.41 27.93 -12.51
N ARG A 127 23.62 28.42 -12.31
CA ARG A 127 24.48 28.93 -13.40
C ARG A 127 24.78 27.87 -14.47
N PHE A 128 24.87 26.61 -14.04
CA PHE A 128 25.19 25.46 -14.91
C PHE A 128 23.94 24.66 -15.29
N ASN A 129 22.74 25.10 -14.89
CA ASN A 129 21.53 24.42 -15.31
C ASN A 129 21.31 24.58 -16.81
N GLY A 130 20.93 23.45 -17.44
CA GLY A 130 20.54 23.40 -18.84
C GLY A 130 19.01 23.47 -19.01
N ALA A 131 18.56 23.91 -20.18
CA ALA A 131 17.15 23.91 -20.56
C ALA A 131 16.71 22.47 -20.90
N LEU A 132 16.43 21.66 -19.87
CA LEU A 132 16.03 20.27 -20.06
C LEU A 132 14.62 20.20 -20.64
N LYS A 133 14.38 19.18 -21.48
CA LYS A 133 13.08 18.89 -22.08
C LYS A 133 12.59 17.53 -21.58
N PRO A 134 11.40 17.46 -20.96
CA PRO A 134 10.78 16.20 -20.61
C PRO A 134 10.62 15.30 -21.86
N GLY A 135 10.90 14.01 -21.69
CA GLY A 135 10.50 13.01 -22.67
C GLY A 135 9.00 12.75 -22.60
N GLU A 136 8.46 12.06 -23.58
CA GLU A 136 7.06 11.65 -23.62
C GLU A 136 6.97 10.12 -23.64
N SER A 137 6.00 9.56 -22.91
CA SER A 137 5.66 8.15 -22.94
C SER A 137 4.15 7.99 -23.10
N GLN A 138 3.73 7.13 -24.04
CA GLN A 138 2.31 6.77 -24.22
C GLN A 138 1.79 6.07 -22.96
N VAL A 139 0.49 6.19 -22.67
CA VAL A 139 -0.15 5.56 -21.52
C VAL A 139 -1.03 4.40 -21.97
N VAL A 140 -0.76 3.20 -21.46
CA VAL A 140 -1.64 2.05 -21.63
C VAL A 140 -2.92 2.28 -20.85
N LYS A 141 -4.07 2.25 -21.53
CA LYS A 141 -5.41 2.57 -20.97
C LYS A 141 -6.04 1.39 -20.23
N ARG A 142 -5.25 0.71 -19.39
CA ARG A 142 -5.67 -0.45 -18.61
C ARG A 142 -5.00 -0.42 -17.24
N ALA A 143 -5.74 -0.75 -16.18
CA ALA A 143 -5.22 -0.85 -14.82
C ALA A 143 -5.14 -2.30 -14.34
N LEU A 144 -4.23 -2.56 -13.40
CA LEU A 144 -4.15 -3.80 -12.65
C LEU A 144 -4.50 -3.54 -11.20
N VAL A 145 -5.38 -4.35 -10.62
CA VAL A 145 -5.70 -4.36 -9.18
C VAL A 145 -5.24 -5.69 -8.60
N ILE A 146 -4.34 -5.65 -7.61
CA ILE A 146 -3.79 -6.83 -6.96
C ILE A 146 -4.51 -7.04 -5.63
N GLY A 147 -5.39 -8.02 -5.59
CA GLY A 147 -6.26 -8.39 -4.48
C GLY A 147 -7.74 -8.16 -4.78
N GLY A 148 -8.54 -9.24 -4.66
CA GLY A 148 -9.98 -9.28 -4.94
C GLY A 148 -10.87 -9.15 -3.69
N GLY A 149 -10.39 -8.48 -2.61
CA GLY A 149 -11.22 -8.08 -1.48
C GLY A 149 -12.07 -6.85 -1.78
N ILE A 150 -12.85 -6.36 -0.78
CA ILE A 150 -13.75 -5.20 -0.96
C ILE A 150 -13.01 -3.95 -1.50
N ALA A 151 -11.75 -3.72 -1.06
CA ALA A 151 -10.93 -2.63 -1.56
C ALA A 151 -10.67 -2.75 -3.07
N GLY A 152 -10.21 -3.92 -3.52
CA GLY A 152 -9.91 -4.15 -4.92
C GLY A 152 -11.15 -4.19 -5.80
N ILE A 153 -12.24 -4.81 -5.33
CA ILE A 153 -13.53 -4.84 -6.04
C ILE A 153 -14.06 -3.42 -6.26
N GLN A 154 -14.12 -2.60 -5.20
CA GLN A 154 -14.60 -1.22 -5.32
C GLN A 154 -13.70 -0.38 -6.23
N THR A 155 -12.36 -0.47 -6.06
CA THR A 155 -11.42 0.26 -6.92
C THR A 155 -11.60 -0.12 -8.39
N ALA A 156 -11.78 -1.43 -8.68
CA ALA A 156 -11.96 -1.90 -10.05
C ALA A 156 -13.29 -1.45 -10.66
N LEU A 157 -14.38 -1.50 -9.89
CA LEU A 157 -15.70 -1.00 -10.34
C LEU A 157 -15.62 0.49 -10.69
N ASP A 158 -15.08 1.34 -9.81
CA ASP A 158 -14.97 2.77 -10.03
C ASP A 158 -14.10 3.11 -11.27
N ILE A 159 -13.02 2.34 -11.52
CA ILE A 159 -12.19 2.49 -12.73
C ILE A 159 -12.95 2.04 -13.98
N ALA A 160 -13.66 0.93 -13.89
CA ALA A 160 -14.41 0.35 -15.02
C ALA A 160 -15.62 1.20 -15.43
N GLU A 161 -16.34 1.76 -14.44
CA GLU A 161 -17.44 2.72 -14.65
C GLU A 161 -16.96 4.03 -15.31
N ALA A 162 -15.70 4.42 -15.04
CA ALA A 162 -15.06 5.54 -15.76
C ALA A 162 -14.65 5.19 -17.20
N GLY A 163 -14.92 3.96 -17.69
CA GLY A 163 -14.69 3.52 -19.08
C GLY A 163 -13.31 2.92 -19.34
N TYR A 164 -12.50 2.59 -18.30
CA TYR A 164 -11.19 2.00 -18.48
C TYR A 164 -11.19 0.50 -18.18
N LYS A 165 -10.41 -0.26 -18.96
CA LYS A 165 -10.19 -1.69 -18.69
C LYS A 165 -9.40 -1.87 -17.41
N VAL A 166 -9.79 -2.85 -16.60
CA VAL A 166 -9.13 -3.20 -15.35
C VAL A 166 -9.14 -4.70 -15.12
N ASP A 167 -8.01 -5.22 -14.68
CA ASP A 167 -7.88 -6.62 -14.31
C ASP A 167 -7.74 -6.74 -12.79
N ILE A 168 -8.43 -7.70 -12.20
CA ILE A 168 -8.27 -8.08 -10.80
C ILE A 168 -7.50 -9.39 -10.73
N VAL A 169 -6.35 -9.38 -10.05
CA VAL A 169 -5.58 -10.60 -9.74
C VAL A 169 -5.81 -10.96 -8.29
N GLU A 170 -6.42 -12.15 -8.06
CA GLU A 170 -6.71 -12.67 -6.72
C GLU A 170 -6.09 -14.05 -6.54
N LYS A 171 -5.33 -14.22 -5.46
CA LYS A 171 -4.62 -15.47 -5.16
C LYS A 171 -5.52 -16.61 -4.71
N GLU A 172 -6.64 -16.27 -4.09
CA GLU A 172 -7.65 -17.25 -3.66
C GLU A 172 -8.52 -17.66 -4.85
N PRO A 173 -9.22 -18.81 -4.76
CA PRO A 173 -10.08 -19.29 -5.85
C PRO A 173 -11.26 -18.40 -6.20
N THR A 174 -11.57 -17.42 -5.36
CA THR A 174 -12.73 -16.51 -5.46
C THR A 174 -12.36 -15.11 -4.99
N ILE A 175 -13.04 -14.10 -5.49
CA ILE A 175 -13.02 -12.76 -4.92
C ILE A 175 -13.88 -12.68 -3.65
N GLY A 176 -13.81 -11.55 -2.91
CA GLY A 176 -14.58 -11.27 -1.68
C GLY A 176 -13.69 -11.03 -0.46
N GLY A 177 -12.51 -11.64 -0.41
CA GLY A 177 -11.53 -11.43 0.65
C GLY A 177 -12.06 -11.71 2.06
N ARG A 178 -11.59 -10.93 3.04
CA ARG A 178 -11.98 -11.10 4.46
C ARG A 178 -13.43 -10.74 4.73
N MET A 179 -14.00 -9.80 3.97
CA MET A 179 -15.40 -9.42 4.16
C MET A 179 -16.36 -10.60 3.90
N ALA A 180 -16.03 -11.52 3.00
CA ALA A 180 -16.82 -12.73 2.77
C ALA A 180 -16.87 -13.69 3.98
N GLN A 181 -15.93 -13.58 4.92
CA GLN A 181 -15.86 -14.39 6.14
C GLN A 181 -16.70 -13.83 7.30
N LEU A 182 -17.11 -12.55 7.22
CA LEU A 182 -17.87 -11.87 8.27
C LEU A 182 -19.36 -12.22 8.20
N ASP A 183 -20.03 -12.17 9.35
CA ASP A 183 -21.49 -12.27 9.45
C ASP A 183 -22.14 -10.89 9.28
N LYS A 184 -21.94 -10.04 10.27
CA LYS A 184 -22.45 -8.67 10.31
C LYS A 184 -21.31 -7.65 10.19
N THR A 185 -21.63 -6.44 9.74
CA THR A 185 -20.68 -5.31 9.70
C THR A 185 -21.13 -4.21 10.65
N PHE A 186 -20.18 -3.53 11.28
CA PHE A 186 -20.45 -2.35 12.10
C PHE A 186 -20.37 -1.07 11.24
N PRO A 187 -21.03 0.04 11.63
CA PRO A 187 -21.86 0.24 12.84
C PRO A 187 -23.34 -0.13 12.63
N THR A 188 -23.75 -0.53 11.44
CA THR A 188 -25.15 -0.69 11.03
C THR A 188 -25.71 -2.08 11.29
N LEU A 189 -24.86 -3.07 11.58
CA LEU A 189 -25.22 -4.49 11.74
C LEU A 189 -25.81 -5.13 10.48
N ASP A 190 -25.47 -4.59 9.31
CA ASP A 190 -25.85 -5.16 8.02
C ASP A 190 -25.17 -6.51 7.79
N CYS A 191 -25.87 -7.38 7.07
CA CYS A 191 -25.33 -8.65 6.62
C CYS A 191 -24.16 -8.44 5.64
N SER A 192 -23.01 -8.95 5.97
CA SER A 192 -21.80 -8.78 5.15
C SER A 192 -21.95 -9.37 3.73
N ALA A 193 -22.51 -10.58 3.64
CA ALA A 193 -22.76 -11.24 2.36
C ALA A 193 -23.76 -10.46 1.49
N CYS A 194 -24.79 -9.87 2.11
CA CYS A 194 -25.82 -9.10 1.39
C CYS A 194 -25.30 -7.82 0.75
N ILE A 195 -24.25 -7.21 1.36
CA ILE A 195 -23.59 -6.01 0.84
C ILE A 195 -22.52 -6.39 -0.20
N LEU A 196 -21.73 -7.43 0.10
CA LEU A 196 -20.57 -7.81 -0.70
C LEU A 196 -20.95 -8.53 -1.99
N THR A 197 -21.94 -9.45 -1.93
CA THR A 197 -22.29 -10.32 -3.07
C THR A 197 -22.70 -9.52 -4.31
N PRO A 198 -23.55 -8.48 -4.23
CA PRO A 198 -23.87 -7.65 -5.40
C PRO A 198 -22.62 -7.06 -6.05
N LYS A 199 -21.71 -6.48 -5.27
CA LYS A 199 -20.45 -5.91 -5.79
C LYS A 199 -19.54 -6.97 -6.45
N MET A 200 -19.51 -8.19 -5.91
CA MET A 200 -18.78 -9.30 -6.53
C MET A 200 -19.40 -9.70 -7.88
N VAL A 201 -20.74 -9.73 -7.96
CA VAL A 201 -21.48 -10.02 -9.19
C VAL A 201 -21.27 -8.92 -10.22
N ASP A 202 -21.38 -7.65 -9.82
CA ASP A 202 -21.14 -6.50 -10.68
C ASP A 202 -19.72 -6.54 -11.25
N ALA A 203 -18.70 -6.78 -10.41
CA ALA A 203 -17.32 -6.90 -10.88
C ALA A 203 -17.10 -8.08 -11.84
N ALA A 204 -17.81 -9.18 -11.67
CA ALA A 204 -17.69 -10.35 -12.55
C ALA A 204 -18.37 -10.17 -13.90
N ASN A 205 -19.43 -9.36 -13.95
CA ASN A 205 -20.25 -9.15 -15.16
C ASN A 205 -19.92 -7.85 -15.91
N HIS A 206 -19.06 -6.98 -15.33
CA HIS A 206 -18.73 -5.72 -15.96
C HIS A 206 -17.82 -5.93 -17.18
N GLU A 207 -18.19 -5.38 -18.34
CA GLU A 207 -17.48 -5.55 -19.63
C GLU A 207 -16.00 -5.10 -19.61
N ASN A 208 -15.67 -4.13 -18.74
CA ASN A 208 -14.33 -3.60 -18.60
C ASN A 208 -13.51 -4.28 -17.49
N ILE A 209 -14.05 -5.29 -16.79
CA ILE A 209 -13.34 -6.01 -15.73
C ILE A 209 -12.99 -7.43 -16.14
N THR A 210 -11.73 -7.80 -16.00
CA THR A 210 -11.28 -9.19 -16.14
C THR A 210 -10.84 -9.74 -14.79
N LEU A 211 -11.37 -10.93 -14.40
CA LEU A 211 -11.02 -11.58 -13.14
C LEU A 211 -9.98 -12.70 -13.39
N TYR A 212 -8.80 -12.55 -12.82
CA TYR A 212 -7.79 -13.59 -12.68
C TYR A 212 -7.79 -14.12 -11.25
N THR A 213 -8.71 -15.05 -10.94
CA THR A 213 -8.77 -15.72 -9.63
C THR A 213 -7.91 -16.97 -9.61
N TYR A 214 -7.45 -17.36 -8.42
CA TYR A 214 -6.45 -18.41 -8.21
C TYR A 214 -5.15 -18.10 -8.98
N SER A 215 -4.75 -16.81 -8.95
CA SER A 215 -3.65 -16.29 -9.76
C SER A 215 -2.77 -15.34 -8.94
N GLU A 216 -1.51 -15.27 -9.28
CA GLU A 216 -0.52 -14.44 -8.59
C GLU A 216 0.31 -13.64 -9.59
N VAL A 217 0.74 -12.44 -9.20
CA VAL A 217 1.73 -11.68 -9.97
C VAL A 217 3.09 -12.35 -9.79
N GLU A 218 3.71 -12.74 -10.90
CA GLU A 218 5.00 -13.43 -10.93
C GLU A 218 6.16 -12.47 -11.12
N SER A 219 6.00 -11.49 -12.02
CA SER A 219 6.99 -10.44 -12.28
C SER A 219 6.34 -9.16 -12.77
N VAL A 220 7.00 -8.05 -12.50
CA VAL A 220 6.64 -6.72 -13.00
C VAL A 220 7.89 -6.05 -13.53
N SER A 221 7.79 -5.43 -14.70
CA SER A 221 8.82 -4.60 -15.29
C SER A 221 8.19 -3.36 -15.95
N GLY A 222 8.99 -2.47 -16.48
CA GLY A 222 8.49 -1.25 -17.10
C GLY A 222 8.42 -0.07 -16.13
N PHE A 223 7.56 0.90 -16.42
CA PHE A 223 7.49 2.19 -15.74
C PHE A 223 6.05 2.74 -15.76
N VAL A 224 5.82 3.84 -15.06
CA VAL A 224 4.50 4.48 -14.98
C VAL A 224 3.92 4.73 -16.38
N GLY A 225 2.70 4.27 -16.59
CA GLY A 225 2.02 4.31 -17.89
C GLY A 225 2.28 3.08 -18.76
N ASN A 226 3.33 2.27 -18.49
CA ASN A 226 3.75 1.13 -19.30
C ASN A 226 4.41 0.04 -18.46
N PHE A 227 3.63 -0.59 -17.60
CA PHE A 227 4.07 -1.77 -16.85
C PHE A 227 3.81 -3.04 -17.67
N ASP A 228 4.80 -3.92 -17.76
CA ASP A 228 4.66 -5.29 -18.24
C ASP A 228 4.54 -6.21 -17.02
N VAL A 229 3.41 -6.88 -16.89
CA VAL A 229 3.12 -7.73 -15.73
C VAL A 229 2.88 -9.16 -16.17
N THR A 230 3.65 -10.09 -15.63
CA THR A 230 3.41 -11.52 -15.82
C THR A 230 2.59 -12.07 -14.66
N ILE A 231 1.46 -12.67 -14.99
CA ILE A 231 0.50 -13.27 -14.06
C ILE A 231 0.58 -14.79 -14.22
N ARG A 232 0.79 -15.50 -13.11
CA ARG A 232 0.69 -16.96 -13.05
C ARG A 232 -0.72 -17.34 -12.66
N LYS A 233 -1.48 -17.94 -13.59
CA LYS A 233 -2.74 -18.64 -13.35
C LYS A 233 -2.44 -20.04 -12.86
N LYS A 234 -2.73 -20.33 -11.59
CA LYS A 234 -2.54 -21.65 -11.00
C LYS A 234 -3.57 -22.62 -11.54
N ALA A 235 -3.15 -23.85 -11.80
CA ALA A 235 -4.01 -24.90 -12.30
C ALA A 235 -5.08 -25.31 -11.27
N ARG A 236 -6.34 -24.98 -11.55
CA ARG A 236 -7.50 -25.41 -10.73
C ARG A 236 -7.77 -26.91 -10.83
N SER A 237 -7.24 -27.57 -11.85
CA SER A 237 -7.61 -28.93 -12.28
C SER A 237 -9.11 -29.07 -12.60
N VAL A 238 -9.76 -27.95 -12.91
CA VAL A 238 -11.16 -27.80 -13.34
C VAL A 238 -11.22 -26.73 -14.43
N LYS A 239 -11.78 -27.08 -15.59
CA LYS A 239 -12.00 -26.16 -16.70
C LYS A 239 -13.13 -25.20 -16.36
N ALA A 240 -12.82 -23.93 -16.18
CA ALA A 240 -13.77 -22.92 -15.72
C ALA A 240 -14.88 -22.63 -16.74
N ASP A 241 -14.56 -22.67 -18.03
CA ASP A 241 -15.45 -22.48 -19.16
C ASP A 241 -16.50 -23.60 -19.31
N MET A 242 -16.19 -24.81 -18.82
CA MET A 242 -17.10 -25.95 -18.86
C MET A 242 -17.88 -26.14 -17.55
N CYS A 243 -17.39 -25.60 -16.44
CA CYS A 243 -17.93 -25.86 -15.11
C CYS A 243 -19.23 -25.05 -14.86
N SER A 244 -20.34 -25.76 -14.58
CA SER A 244 -21.62 -25.13 -14.21
C SER A 244 -21.72 -24.70 -12.73
N GLY A 245 -20.71 -24.96 -11.89
CA GLY A 245 -20.74 -24.62 -10.47
C GLY A 245 -21.74 -25.45 -9.62
N CYS A 246 -22.20 -26.61 -10.10
CA CYS A 246 -23.25 -27.41 -9.46
C CYS A 246 -22.84 -28.01 -8.10
N GLY A 247 -21.54 -28.14 -7.80
CA GLY A 247 -21.05 -28.63 -6.50
C GLY A 247 -21.01 -30.16 -6.31
N ILE A 248 -21.57 -30.98 -7.21
CA ILE A 248 -21.64 -32.45 -7.05
C ILE A 248 -20.27 -33.07 -6.78
N CYS A 249 -19.22 -32.59 -7.46
CA CYS A 249 -17.85 -33.06 -7.28
C CYS A 249 -17.30 -32.78 -5.86
N THR A 250 -17.72 -31.68 -5.24
CA THR A 250 -17.31 -31.31 -3.87
C THR A 250 -18.00 -32.20 -2.84
N GLU A 251 -19.27 -32.52 -3.06
CA GLU A 251 -20.05 -33.39 -2.18
C GLU A 251 -19.59 -34.85 -2.22
N LYS A 252 -19.17 -35.34 -3.36
CA LYS A 252 -18.76 -36.74 -3.56
C LYS A 252 -17.28 -37.01 -3.31
N CYS A 253 -16.49 -35.99 -2.95
CA CYS A 253 -15.08 -36.14 -2.66
C CYS A 253 -14.86 -37.00 -1.40
N PRO A 254 -14.08 -38.08 -1.47
CA PRO A 254 -13.82 -38.94 -0.31
C PRO A 254 -12.75 -38.38 0.62
N SER A 255 -11.90 -37.49 0.13
CA SER A 255 -10.85 -36.81 0.93
C SER A 255 -11.43 -35.58 1.61
N ARG A 256 -11.92 -35.73 2.85
CA ARG A 256 -12.63 -34.70 3.63
C ARG A 256 -11.96 -34.40 4.98
N LYS A 257 -10.63 -34.50 5.03
CA LYS A 257 -9.88 -34.32 6.27
C LYS A 257 -9.05 -33.01 6.30
N THR A 258 -9.12 -32.19 5.24
CA THR A 258 -8.40 -30.93 5.16
C THR A 258 -9.18 -29.86 5.90
N PRO A 259 -8.60 -29.17 6.90
CA PRO A 259 -9.26 -28.04 7.54
C PRO A 259 -9.63 -26.96 6.51
N SER A 260 -10.83 -26.40 6.62
CA SER A 260 -11.29 -25.30 5.75
C SER A 260 -10.58 -24.00 6.14
N GLU A 261 -9.79 -23.47 5.26
CA GLU A 261 -9.10 -22.18 5.46
C GLU A 261 -10.12 -21.02 5.55
N PHE A 262 -11.20 -21.12 4.79
CA PHE A 262 -12.28 -20.12 4.82
C PHE A 262 -13.01 -20.11 6.15
N ASP A 263 -13.23 -21.28 6.75
CA ASP A 263 -13.88 -21.42 8.06
C ASP A 263 -12.87 -21.49 9.22
N MET A 264 -11.66 -20.99 9.01
CA MET A 264 -10.60 -20.91 10.04
C MET A 264 -10.26 -22.25 10.71
N GLY A 265 -10.41 -23.36 9.99
CA GLY A 265 -10.17 -24.71 10.52
C GLY A 265 -11.31 -25.32 11.35
N LEU A 266 -12.40 -24.57 11.60
CA LEU A 266 -13.53 -25.04 12.43
C LEU A 266 -14.31 -26.20 11.81
N LYS A 267 -14.21 -26.38 10.49
CA LYS A 267 -14.71 -27.58 9.80
C LYS A 267 -13.71 -28.07 8.75
N ASN A 268 -13.89 -29.29 8.29
CA ASN A 268 -13.09 -29.86 7.21
C ASN A 268 -13.76 -29.65 5.85
N ARG A 269 -12.93 -29.52 4.80
CA ARG A 269 -13.31 -29.47 3.39
C ARG A 269 -12.82 -30.70 2.61
N GLY A 270 -13.40 -30.91 1.45
CA GLY A 270 -12.89 -31.88 0.48
C GLY A 270 -11.59 -31.41 -0.17
N ALA A 271 -10.85 -32.37 -0.80
CA ALA A 271 -9.72 -32.01 -1.64
C ALA A 271 -10.15 -31.22 -2.89
N ILE A 272 -11.35 -31.46 -3.41
CA ILE A 272 -12.00 -30.54 -4.37
C ILE A 272 -13.06 -29.75 -3.62
N TYR A 273 -13.02 -28.43 -3.75
CA TYR A 273 -13.85 -27.55 -2.93
C TYR A 273 -14.16 -26.20 -3.62
N ILE A 274 -15.25 -25.59 -3.19
CA ILE A 274 -15.60 -24.18 -3.41
C ILE A 274 -15.54 -23.54 -2.02
N PRO A 275 -14.84 -22.39 -1.84
CA PRO A 275 -14.60 -21.83 -0.51
C PRO A 275 -15.89 -21.49 0.27
N PHE A 276 -16.90 -20.91 -0.41
CA PHE A 276 -18.21 -20.57 0.17
C PHE A 276 -19.29 -20.51 -0.92
N ALA A 277 -20.55 -20.50 -0.52
CA ALA A 277 -21.68 -20.65 -1.44
C ALA A 277 -21.82 -19.54 -2.49
N GLN A 278 -21.47 -18.29 -2.11
CA GLN A 278 -21.53 -17.10 -2.98
C GLN A 278 -20.20 -16.84 -3.72
N ALA A 279 -19.29 -17.81 -3.77
CA ALA A 279 -18.00 -17.66 -4.43
C ALA A 279 -18.13 -17.22 -5.90
N ILE A 280 -17.30 -16.29 -6.32
CA ILE A 280 -17.22 -15.79 -7.71
C ILE A 280 -15.75 -15.81 -8.17
N PRO A 281 -15.46 -16.59 -9.24
CA PRO A 281 -16.32 -17.54 -9.93
C PRO A 281 -16.69 -18.73 -9.05
N LYS A 282 -17.88 -19.30 -9.26
CA LYS A 282 -18.33 -20.52 -8.56
C LYS A 282 -17.73 -21.78 -9.20
N VAL A 283 -16.42 -21.79 -9.33
CA VAL A 283 -15.65 -22.90 -9.92
C VAL A 283 -14.80 -23.55 -8.84
N PRO A 284 -14.93 -24.86 -8.61
CA PRO A 284 -14.11 -25.56 -7.62
C PRO A 284 -12.63 -25.56 -8.01
N VAL A 285 -11.80 -25.80 -7.00
CA VAL A 285 -10.36 -26.05 -7.17
C VAL A 285 -10.01 -27.38 -6.53
N ILE A 286 -9.05 -28.10 -7.09
CA ILE A 286 -8.49 -29.31 -6.50
C ILE A 286 -7.19 -28.97 -5.78
N ASP A 287 -7.20 -29.13 -4.47
CA ASP A 287 -6.00 -29.14 -3.65
C ASP A 287 -5.19 -30.39 -3.94
N ARG A 288 -4.09 -30.24 -4.67
CA ARG A 288 -3.26 -31.35 -5.13
C ARG A 288 -2.59 -32.10 -4.00
N GLU A 289 -2.29 -31.42 -2.90
CA GLU A 289 -1.67 -32.01 -1.70
C GLU A 289 -2.66 -32.83 -0.88
N ALA A 290 -3.95 -32.48 -0.91
CA ALA A 290 -5.00 -33.25 -0.23
C ALA A 290 -5.63 -34.32 -1.10
N CYS A 291 -5.45 -34.24 -2.43
CA CYS A 291 -6.16 -35.10 -3.39
C CYS A 291 -5.54 -36.50 -3.51
N ILE A 292 -6.34 -37.54 -3.29
CA ILE A 292 -5.93 -38.94 -3.43
C ILE A 292 -5.46 -39.25 -4.85
N LYS A 293 -6.10 -38.67 -5.88
CA LYS A 293 -5.71 -38.87 -7.29
C LYS A 293 -4.30 -38.37 -7.57
N PHE A 294 -3.96 -37.18 -7.09
CA PHE A 294 -2.62 -36.64 -7.26
C PHE A 294 -1.56 -37.38 -6.43
N LYS A 295 -1.93 -37.86 -5.23
CA LYS A 295 -1.00 -38.61 -4.37
C LYS A 295 -0.74 -40.05 -4.83
N THR A 296 -1.77 -40.74 -5.28
CA THR A 296 -1.72 -42.22 -5.47
C THR A 296 -2.09 -42.68 -6.87
N GLY A 297 -2.62 -41.81 -7.71
CA GLY A 297 -3.15 -42.17 -9.03
C GLY A 297 -4.49 -42.90 -9.03
N LYS A 298 -5.00 -43.35 -7.87
CA LYS A 298 -6.08 -44.36 -7.78
C LYS A 298 -7.50 -43.79 -7.60
N CYS A 299 -7.71 -42.47 -7.47
CA CYS A 299 -9.03 -41.85 -7.37
C CYS A 299 -9.41 -41.16 -8.68
N GLY A 300 -10.67 -40.85 -8.87
CA GLY A 300 -11.21 -40.15 -10.05
C GLY A 300 -12.72 -39.92 -9.92
N ILE A 301 -13.24 -39.94 -8.66
CA ILE A 301 -14.68 -39.80 -8.41
C ILE A 301 -15.21 -38.48 -8.94
N CYS A 302 -14.55 -37.37 -8.67
CA CYS A 302 -15.00 -36.04 -9.13
C CYS A 302 -15.10 -35.95 -10.67
N SER A 303 -14.21 -36.60 -11.41
CA SER A 303 -14.29 -36.69 -12.88
C SER A 303 -15.47 -37.54 -13.35
N LYS A 304 -15.74 -38.66 -12.66
CA LYS A 304 -16.84 -39.58 -13.03
C LYS A 304 -18.22 -38.97 -12.75
N VAL A 305 -18.37 -38.15 -11.72
CA VAL A 305 -19.66 -37.54 -11.32
C VAL A 305 -19.89 -36.16 -11.93
N CYS A 306 -18.93 -35.60 -12.67
CA CYS A 306 -19.06 -34.30 -13.28
C CYS A 306 -19.91 -34.37 -14.56
N PRO A 307 -21.13 -33.80 -14.58
CA PRO A 307 -22.00 -33.89 -15.76
C PRO A 307 -21.44 -33.08 -16.96
N ALA A 308 -20.64 -32.05 -16.68
CA ALA A 308 -20.04 -31.22 -17.70
C ALA A 308 -18.64 -31.68 -18.15
N GLY A 309 -18.09 -32.75 -17.57
CA GLY A 309 -16.74 -33.22 -17.91
C GLY A 309 -15.62 -32.20 -17.63
N ALA A 310 -15.83 -31.27 -16.72
CA ALA A 310 -14.95 -30.12 -16.49
C ALA A 310 -13.65 -30.47 -15.72
N ILE A 311 -13.51 -31.71 -15.18
CA ILE A 311 -12.32 -32.07 -14.38
C ILE A 311 -11.16 -32.45 -15.29
N ASP A 312 -10.02 -31.77 -15.10
CA ASP A 312 -8.80 -31.98 -15.87
C ASP A 312 -7.58 -32.08 -14.95
N TYR A 313 -7.12 -33.29 -14.67
CA TYR A 313 -5.94 -33.53 -13.81
C TYR A 313 -4.61 -33.19 -14.50
N THR A 314 -4.60 -32.96 -15.82
CA THR A 314 -3.39 -32.62 -16.59
C THR A 314 -3.12 -31.12 -16.67
N GLN A 315 -4.05 -30.32 -16.23
CA GLN A 315 -3.92 -28.88 -16.23
C GLN A 315 -2.66 -28.44 -15.48
N THR A 316 -1.89 -27.53 -16.08
CA THR A 316 -0.68 -26.91 -15.52
C THR A 316 -0.87 -25.41 -15.33
N ASP A 317 -0.01 -24.79 -14.56
CA ASP A 317 0.01 -23.36 -14.41
C ASP A 317 0.27 -22.67 -15.76
N GLU A 318 -0.38 -21.53 -15.98
CA GLU A 318 -0.27 -20.73 -17.21
C GLU A 318 0.35 -19.37 -16.84
N LEU A 319 1.30 -18.90 -17.66
CA LEU A 319 1.86 -17.56 -17.55
C LEU A 319 1.26 -16.65 -18.63
N ILE A 320 0.69 -15.53 -18.18
CA ILE A 320 0.10 -14.51 -19.05
C ILE A 320 0.85 -13.21 -18.81
N THR A 321 1.33 -12.57 -19.87
CA THR A 321 1.97 -11.26 -19.76
C THR A 321 1.09 -10.20 -20.42
N GLU A 322 0.73 -9.17 -19.66
CA GLU A 322 -0.16 -8.08 -20.07
C GLU A 322 0.45 -6.72 -19.73
N LYS A 323 0.00 -5.68 -20.46
CA LYS A 323 0.46 -4.30 -20.27
C LYS A 323 -0.56 -3.48 -19.49
N TYR A 324 -0.05 -2.67 -18.54
CA TYR A 324 -0.88 -1.81 -17.69
C TYR A 324 -0.29 -0.40 -17.57
N GLY A 325 -1.16 0.61 -17.51
CA GLY A 325 -0.76 1.99 -17.25
C GLY A 325 -0.62 2.30 -15.76
N ALA A 326 -1.34 1.57 -14.91
CA ALA A 326 -1.37 1.75 -13.46
C ALA A 326 -1.54 0.42 -12.72
N ILE A 327 -1.01 0.35 -11.49
CA ILE A 327 -1.16 -0.80 -10.59
C ILE A 327 -1.71 -0.32 -9.25
N VAL A 328 -2.72 -1.03 -8.72
CA VAL A 328 -3.30 -0.77 -7.40
C VAL A 328 -3.04 -1.96 -6.49
N LEU A 329 -2.46 -1.70 -5.33
CA LEU A 329 -2.23 -2.68 -4.27
C LEU A 329 -3.45 -2.69 -3.32
N ALA A 330 -4.17 -3.81 -3.30
CA ALA A 330 -5.34 -4.05 -2.47
C ALA A 330 -5.26 -5.39 -1.72
N THR A 331 -4.06 -5.77 -1.27
CA THR A 331 -3.72 -7.10 -0.73
C THR A 331 -4.28 -7.40 0.65
N GLY A 332 -4.96 -6.41 1.27
CA GLY A 332 -5.66 -6.56 2.54
C GLY A 332 -4.74 -6.87 3.72
N PHE A 333 -5.22 -7.74 4.62
CA PHE A 333 -4.53 -8.09 5.86
C PHE A 333 -4.68 -9.57 6.22
N LYS A 334 -3.88 -10.02 7.19
CA LYS A 334 -4.03 -11.30 7.91
C LYS A 334 -4.13 -11.03 9.42
N THR A 335 -4.80 -11.92 10.13
CA THR A 335 -4.77 -11.94 11.59
C THR A 335 -3.42 -12.48 12.06
N MET A 336 -2.92 -11.94 13.17
CA MET A 336 -1.63 -12.35 13.73
C MET A 336 -1.72 -13.78 14.31
N PRO A 337 -0.73 -14.64 14.03
CA PRO A 337 -0.63 -15.95 14.67
C PRO A 337 -0.42 -15.82 16.20
N LEU A 338 -0.95 -16.78 16.95
CA LEU A 338 -0.93 -16.75 18.43
C LEU A 338 0.10 -17.71 19.06
N ASP A 339 0.98 -18.29 18.26
CA ASP A 339 2.04 -19.22 18.71
C ASP A 339 2.96 -18.62 19.79
N LYS A 340 3.14 -17.30 19.80
CA LYS A 340 3.95 -16.57 20.79
C LYS A 340 3.17 -16.11 22.03
N PHE A 341 1.88 -16.42 22.13
CA PHE A 341 0.96 -15.96 23.17
C PHE A 341 0.34 -17.13 23.93
N GLY A 342 1.18 -18.04 24.41
CA GLY A 342 0.77 -19.25 25.12
C GLY A 342 -0.02 -18.99 26.40
N GLU A 343 0.10 -17.78 26.98
CA GLU A 343 -0.68 -17.35 28.15
C GLU A 343 -2.19 -17.35 27.92
N TYR A 344 -2.65 -17.30 26.67
CA TYR A 344 -4.08 -17.35 26.35
C TYR A 344 -4.62 -18.77 26.09
N SER A 345 -3.77 -19.80 26.13
CA SER A 345 -4.15 -21.21 25.88
C SER A 345 -4.85 -21.46 24.54
N TYR A 346 -4.61 -20.60 23.52
CA TYR A 346 -5.09 -20.84 22.17
C TYR A 346 -4.42 -22.10 21.58
N GLY A 347 -5.23 -23.00 21.02
CA GLY A 347 -4.77 -24.31 20.54
C GLY A 347 -4.66 -25.39 21.65
N ALA A 348 -4.55 -25.02 22.94
CA ALA A 348 -4.64 -25.95 24.05
C ALA A 348 -6.11 -26.27 24.39
N SER A 349 -7.03 -25.32 24.23
CA SER A 349 -8.46 -25.54 24.31
C SER A 349 -9.15 -25.12 23.01
N LYS A 350 -10.12 -25.91 22.57
CA LYS A 350 -10.98 -25.56 21.43
C LYS A 350 -11.94 -24.42 21.74
N ASP A 351 -12.20 -24.12 23.02
CA ASP A 351 -13.12 -23.08 23.47
C ASP A 351 -12.39 -21.74 23.72
N VAL A 352 -11.10 -21.67 23.33
CA VAL A 352 -10.38 -20.40 23.16
C VAL A 352 -10.23 -20.15 21.67
N ILE A 353 -11.00 -19.21 21.15
CA ILE A 353 -11.11 -18.91 19.72
C ILE A 353 -10.70 -17.46 19.40
N THR A 354 -10.39 -17.17 18.16
CA THR A 354 -10.19 -15.82 17.67
C THR A 354 -11.51 -15.14 17.29
N SER A 355 -11.51 -13.82 17.18
CA SER A 355 -12.69 -13.07 16.71
C SER A 355 -13.13 -13.48 15.30
N LEU A 356 -12.21 -13.89 14.43
CA LEU A 356 -12.58 -14.34 13.08
C LEU A 356 -13.21 -15.76 13.10
N GLU A 357 -12.77 -16.62 13.99
CA GLU A 357 -13.43 -17.91 14.23
C GLU A 357 -14.85 -17.70 14.79
N LEU A 358 -15.05 -16.74 15.68
CA LEU A 358 -16.38 -16.35 16.15
C LEU A 358 -17.28 -15.88 15.00
N GLU A 359 -16.76 -15.04 14.07
CA GLU A 359 -17.52 -14.67 12.86
C GLU A 359 -17.99 -15.89 12.07
N ARG A 360 -17.15 -16.92 11.96
CA ARG A 360 -17.53 -18.13 11.25
C ARG A 360 -18.56 -18.97 12.00
N LEU A 361 -18.49 -19.03 13.33
CA LEU A 361 -19.50 -19.72 14.14
C LEU A 361 -20.86 -19.01 14.07
N THR A 362 -20.87 -17.68 14.10
CA THR A 362 -22.14 -16.91 14.12
C THR A 362 -22.74 -16.71 12.72
N ASN A 363 -22.01 -17.01 11.66
CA ASN A 363 -22.50 -16.85 10.29
C ASN A 363 -23.43 -18.00 9.89
N ALA A 364 -24.60 -17.68 9.31
CA ALA A 364 -25.60 -18.66 8.87
C ALA A 364 -25.07 -19.69 7.84
N ALA A 365 -24.06 -19.32 7.04
CA ALA A 365 -23.37 -20.22 6.13
C ALA A 365 -22.09 -20.85 6.73
N GLY A 366 -21.87 -20.65 8.01
CA GLY A 366 -20.72 -21.13 8.76
C GLY A 366 -20.82 -22.61 9.20
N PRO A 367 -19.83 -23.08 9.97
CA PRO A 367 -19.76 -24.48 10.40
C PRO A 367 -20.92 -24.95 11.27
N THR A 368 -21.54 -24.03 12.00
CA THR A 368 -22.61 -24.27 12.97
C THR A 368 -23.96 -23.69 12.54
N GLU A 369 -24.08 -23.31 11.24
CA GLU A 369 -25.30 -22.73 10.67
C GLU A 369 -25.78 -21.49 11.44
N GLY A 370 -24.84 -20.71 11.99
CA GLY A 370 -25.11 -19.50 12.76
C GLY A 370 -25.46 -19.70 14.23
N HIS A 371 -25.33 -20.92 14.75
CA HIS A 371 -25.50 -21.20 16.17
C HIS A 371 -24.19 -20.99 16.93
N LEU A 372 -24.23 -20.18 17.99
CA LEU A 372 -23.11 -19.97 18.89
C LEU A 372 -22.97 -21.20 19.80
N VAL A 373 -21.90 -21.96 19.62
CA VAL A 373 -21.60 -23.14 20.42
C VAL A 373 -20.13 -23.16 20.84
N CYS A 374 -19.86 -23.76 22.00
CA CYS A 374 -18.50 -24.10 22.40
C CYS A 374 -17.98 -25.21 21.48
N PRO A 375 -16.86 -25.00 20.75
CA PRO A 375 -16.36 -25.99 19.78
C PRO A 375 -15.99 -27.36 20.38
N SER A 376 -15.69 -27.44 21.70
CA SER A 376 -15.37 -28.70 22.38
C SER A 376 -16.60 -29.54 22.66
N THR A 377 -17.75 -28.91 23.00
CA THR A 377 -18.94 -29.62 23.51
C THR A 377 -20.14 -29.57 22.58
N GLY A 378 -20.14 -28.63 21.61
CA GLY A 378 -21.30 -28.34 20.74
C GLY A 378 -22.49 -27.70 21.48
N LYS A 379 -22.32 -27.27 22.73
CA LYS A 379 -23.38 -26.63 23.55
C LYS A 379 -23.26 -25.11 23.51
N GLU A 380 -24.37 -24.43 23.72
CA GLU A 380 -24.38 -22.96 23.88
C GLU A 380 -23.57 -22.55 25.12
N PRO A 381 -22.70 -21.53 25.04
CA PRO A 381 -22.01 -20.99 26.19
C PRO A 381 -23.00 -20.19 27.07
N LYS A 382 -22.78 -20.21 28.37
CA LYS A 382 -23.48 -19.33 29.34
C LYS A 382 -22.65 -18.08 29.65
N LYS A 383 -21.36 -18.18 29.54
CA LYS A 383 -20.43 -17.09 29.83
C LYS A 383 -19.36 -16.97 28.76
N VAL A 384 -19.27 -15.79 28.14
CA VAL A 384 -18.29 -15.47 27.09
C VAL A 384 -17.40 -14.33 27.57
N ILE A 385 -16.10 -14.51 27.42
CA ILE A 385 -15.11 -13.45 27.66
C ILE A 385 -14.46 -13.06 26.34
N ILE A 386 -14.48 -11.76 26.03
CA ILE A 386 -13.80 -11.18 24.85
C ILE A 386 -12.57 -10.42 25.33
N VAL A 387 -11.39 -10.78 24.83
CA VAL A 387 -10.11 -10.18 25.21
C VAL A 387 -9.64 -9.26 24.08
N SER A 388 -9.61 -7.96 24.33
CA SER A 388 -9.15 -6.96 23.36
C SER A 388 -7.63 -6.89 23.29
N CYS A 389 -7.12 -6.37 22.17
CA CYS A 389 -5.70 -6.04 21.95
C CYS A 389 -4.72 -7.21 22.02
N VAL A 390 -5.15 -8.45 21.74
CA VAL A 390 -4.25 -9.61 21.75
C VAL A 390 -3.20 -9.46 20.64
N GLY A 391 -1.95 -9.20 21.05
CA GLY A 391 -0.83 -8.92 20.15
C GLY A 391 -0.84 -7.54 19.48
N SER A 392 -1.84 -6.67 19.76
CA SER A 392 -1.83 -5.25 19.40
C SER A 392 -1.38 -4.39 20.56
N ARG A 393 -0.73 -3.24 20.27
CA ARG A 393 -0.24 -2.30 21.29
C ARG A 393 0.75 -2.99 22.25
N ASP A 394 1.45 -3.96 21.73
CA ASP A 394 2.41 -4.78 22.45
C ASP A 394 3.84 -4.30 22.15
N VAL A 395 4.50 -3.77 23.16
CA VAL A 395 5.89 -3.28 23.09
C VAL A 395 6.92 -4.34 23.52
N SER A 396 6.47 -5.56 23.83
CA SER A 396 7.36 -6.65 24.24
C SER A 396 8.21 -7.25 23.12
N GLY A 397 7.91 -6.90 21.86
CA GLY A 397 8.54 -7.47 20.66
C GLY A 397 7.92 -8.79 20.19
N ARG A 398 6.93 -9.36 20.92
CA ARG A 398 6.18 -10.55 20.50
C ARG A 398 5.04 -10.19 19.55
N GLY A 399 4.39 -9.06 19.80
CA GLY A 399 3.26 -8.53 19.03
C GLY A 399 3.61 -7.30 18.21
N LYS A 400 2.59 -6.51 17.92
CA LYS A 400 2.67 -5.27 17.16
C LYS A 400 2.48 -4.06 18.07
N SER A 401 3.35 -3.06 17.94
CA SER A 401 3.28 -1.84 18.76
C SER A 401 2.09 -0.95 18.45
N TYR A 402 1.54 -1.06 17.23
CA TYR A 402 0.38 -0.27 16.79
C TYR A 402 -0.96 -0.85 17.25
N CYS A 403 -2.00 -0.01 17.20
CA CYS A 403 -3.39 -0.41 17.38
C CYS A 403 -3.98 -0.93 16.07
N SER A 404 -4.65 -2.08 16.12
CA SER A 404 -5.37 -2.67 14.96
C SER A 404 -6.64 -1.90 14.57
N LYS A 405 -7.00 -0.85 15.30
CA LYS A 405 -8.06 0.13 15.04
C LYS A 405 -9.50 -0.42 15.06
N ILE A 406 -9.73 -1.60 14.50
CA ILE A 406 -11.08 -2.15 14.27
C ILE A 406 -11.61 -3.02 15.41
N CYS A 407 -10.73 -3.50 16.33
CA CYS A 407 -11.11 -4.52 17.32
C CYS A 407 -12.14 -4.02 18.35
N CYS A 408 -12.09 -2.77 18.80
CA CYS A 408 -13.09 -2.24 19.73
C CYS A 408 -14.49 -2.26 19.12
N MET A 409 -14.61 -1.96 17.83
CA MET A 409 -15.89 -1.95 17.12
C MET A 409 -16.41 -3.36 16.84
N TYR A 410 -15.59 -4.28 16.36
CA TYR A 410 -16.09 -5.64 16.11
C TYR A 410 -16.33 -6.41 17.43
N ASN A 411 -15.62 -6.10 18.53
CA ASN A 411 -15.93 -6.67 19.84
C ASN A 411 -17.29 -6.18 20.37
N ALA A 412 -17.61 -4.88 20.22
CA ALA A 412 -18.93 -4.36 20.53
C ALA A 412 -20.02 -5.04 19.69
N LYS A 413 -19.79 -5.19 18.38
CA LYS A 413 -20.69 -5.91 17.47
C LYS A 413 -20.90 -7.37 17.90
N HIS A 414 -19.84 -8.10 18.20
CA HIS A 414 -19.95 -9.49 18.66
C HIS A 414 -20.72 -9.62 19.97
N ALA A 415 -20.40 -8.75 20.92
CA ALA A 415 -21.07 -8.73 22.23
C ALA A 415 -22.56 -8.42 22.09
N MET A 416 -22.93 -7.42 21.28
CA MET A 416 -24.34 -7.08 20.99
C MET A 416 -25.05 -8.25 20.30
N TYR A 417 -24.44 -8.84 19.26
CA TYR A 417 -25.01 -9.99 18.55
C TYR A 417 -25.29 -11.17 19.50
N ILE A 418 -24.32 -11.49 20.37
CA ILE A 418 -24.49 -12.57 21.36
C ILE A 418 -25.66 -12.26 22.31
N ARG A 419 -25.70 -11.05 22.86
CA ARG A 419 -26.75 -10.64 23.78
C ARG A 419 -28.13 -10.52 23.14
N GLU A 420 -28.19 -10.10 21.87
CA GLU A 420 -29.46 -10.04 21.13
C GLU A 420 -30.03 -11.44 20.88
N LYS A 421 -29.21 -12.37 20.46
CA LYS A 421 -29.63 -13.71 20.04
C LYS A 421 -29.72 -14.70 21.22
N TYR A 422 -28.93 -14.46 22.27
CA TYR A 422 -28.82 -15.28 23.48
C TYR A 422 -28.87 -14.40 24.74
N PRO A 423 -30.07 -13.93 25.17
CA PRO A 423 -30.20 -12.96 26.25
C PRO A 423 -29.66 -13.43 27.60
N ASP A 424 -29.60 -14.75 27.83
CA ASP A 424 -29.12 -15.35 29.08
C ASP A 424 -27.61 -15.52 29.16
N VAL A 425 -26.87 -15.23 28.05
CA VAL A 425 -25.40 -15.33 28.00
C VAL A 425 -24.77 -14.10 28.65
N ASP A 426 -23.94 -14.31 29.65
CA ASP A 426 -23.12 -13.26 30.25
C ASP A 426 -21.93 -12.95 29.36
N VAL A 427 -21.78 -11.71 28.88
CA VAL A 427 -20.70 -11.28 28.01
C VAL A 427 -19.85 -10.22 28.69
N THR A 428 -18.57 -10.52 28.88
CA THR A 428 -17.58 -9.58 29.46
C THR A 428 -16.49 -9.26 28.45
N VAL A 429 -16.24 -7.96 28.22
CA VAL A 429 -15.18 -7.45 27.33
C VAL A 429 -14.05 -6.85 28.17
N PHE A 430 -12.86 -7.43 28.12
CA PHE A 430 -11.66 -6.86 28.71
C PHE A 430 -10.97 -5.91 27.71
N TYR A 431 -10.64 -4.70 28.15
CA TYR A 431 -10.06 -3.67 27.29
C TYR A 431 -9.03 -2.80 28.02
N ILE A 432 -8.09 -2.23 27.28
CA ILE A 432 -7.09 -1.26 27.78
C ILE A 432 -7.70 0.14 27.79
N ASP A 433 -8.13 0.62 26.62
CA ASP A 433 -8.98 1.76 26.36
C ASP A 433 -9.87 1.45 25.15
N VAL A 434 -11.04 2.05 25.08
CA VAL A 434 -11.93 1.93 23.91
C VAL A 434 -11.52 2.94 22.86
N ARG A 435 -11.36 2.47 21.61
CA ARG A 435 -11.07 3.30 20.44
C ARG A 435 -12.13 3.10 19.38
N THR A 436 -12.97 4.11 19.22
CA THR A 436 -14.12 4.15 18.33
C THR A 436 -14.04 5.34 17.38
N PRO A 437 -12.99 5.41 16.51
CA PRO A 437 -12.70 6.59 15.69
C PRO A 437 -13.58 6.64 14.44
N GLY A 438 -14.86 7.01 14.59
CA GLY A 438 -15.79 7.14 13.48
C GLY A 438 -17.10 7.80 13.90
N LYS A 439 -17.87 8.31 12.94
CA LYS A 439 -19.18 8.90 13.18
C LYS A 439 -20.15 7.81 13.64
N GLY A 440 -20.75 7.99 14.82
CA GLY A 440 -21.69 7.03 15.41
C GLY A 440 -21.02 5.81 16.04
N PHE A 441 -19.69 5.74 16.09
CA PHE A 441 -18.97 4.56 16.60
C PHE A 441 -18.94 4.53 18.12
N ASP A 442 -18.85 5.68 18.78
CA ASP A 442 -18.91 5.79 20.23
C ASP A 442 -20.30 5.43 20.76
N GLU A 443 -21.32 5.95 20.08
CA GLU A 443 -22.72 5.60 20.37
C GLU A 443 -22.99 4.11 20.16
N PHE A 444 -22.43 3.51 19.14
CA PHE A 444 -22.54 2.07 18.90
C PHE A 444 -21.93 1.24 20.04
N GLN A 445 -20.78 1.63 20.54
CA GLN A 445 -20.15 0.96 21.68
C GLN A 445 -20.94 1.19 22.98
N ARG A 446 -21.48 2.41 23.17
CA ARG A 446 -22.32 2.75 24.32
C ARG A 446 -23.60 1.90 24.34
N ARG A 447 -24.23 1.68 23.19
CA ARG A 447 -25.40 0.78 23.06
C ARG A 447 -25.09 -0.64 23.53
N ALA A 448 -23.89 -1.16 23.25
CA ALA A 448 -23.50 -2.49 23.75
C ALA A 448 -23.58 -2.57 25.29
N VAL A 449 -23.24 -1.48 25.99
CA VAL A 449 -23.33 -1.41 27.48
C VAL A 449 -24.75 -1.15 27.95
N GLU A 450 -25.39 -0.10 27.45
CA GLU A 450 -26.63 0.44 27.98
C GLU A 450 -27.87 -0.37 27.56
N GLU A 451 -27.93 -0.81 26.31
CA GLU A 451 -29.11 -1.52 25.78
C GLU A 451 -28.95 -3.05 25.88
N TYR A 452 -27.73 -3.57 25.65
CA TYR A 452 -27.47 -5.01 25.59
C TYR A 452 -26.86 -5.56 26.89
N GLY A 453 -26.54 -4.71 27.87
CA GLY A 453 -26.02 -5.11 29.18
C GLY A 453 -24.67 -5.83 29.12
N VAL A 454 -23.79 -5.47 28.15
CA VAL A 454 -22.46 -6.04 28.05
C VAL A 454 -21.55 -5.47 29.12
N HIS A 455 -20.83 -6.33 29.84
CA HIS A 455 -19.91 -5.93 30.88
C HIS A 455 -18.57 -5.52 30.30
N TYR A 456 -18.21 -4.23 30.37
CA TYR A 456 -16.90 -3.72 29.97
C TYR A 456 -16.00 -3.56 31.20
N VAL A 457 -14.90 -4.32 31.24
CA VAL A 457 -13.90 -4.27 32.33
C VAL A 457 -12.61 -3.68 31.81
N ARG A 458 -12.24 -2.50 32.33
CA ARG A 458 -10.95 -1.90 32.01
C ARG A 458 -9.83 -2.66 32.69
N GLY A 459 -9.08 -3.44 31.93
CA GLY A 459 -8.03 -4.29 32.48
C GLY A 459 -7.43 -5.21 31.43
N GLN A 460 -6.49 -6.02 31.87
CA GLN A 460 -5.85 -7.02 31.03
C GLN A 460 -6.09 -8.42 31.60
N VAL A 461 -6.34 -9.34 30.69
CA VAL A 461 -6.26 -10.77 30.97
C VAL A 461 -4.80 -11.17 31.04
N GLY A 462 -4.35 -11.61 32.19
CA GLY A 462 -2.96 -12.05 32.39
C GLY A 462 -2.72 -13.46 31.87
N LYS A 463 -3.69 -14.36 32.07
CA LYS A 463 -3.63 -15.72 31.55
C LYS A 463 -5.00 -16.38 31.48
N VAL A 464 -5.13 -17.34 30.58
CA VAL A 464 -6.22 -18.32 30.49
C VAL A 464 -5.62 -19.69 30.81
N VAL A 465 -6.22 -20.41 31.74
CA VAL A 465 -5.77 -21.74 32.15
C VAL A 465 -6.85 -22.76 31.80
N VAL A 466 -6.44 -23.89 31.29
CA VAL A 466 -7.31 -25.05 31.01
C VAL A 466 -7.00 -26.12 32.06
N ASP A 467 -8.01 -26.57 32.79
CA ASP A 467 -7.83 -27.67 33.76
C ASP A 467 -7.89 -29.05 33.09
N GLY A 468 -7.72 -30.11 33.88
CA GLY A 468 -7.74 -31.49 33.39
C GLY A 468 -9.09 -31.93 32.80
N ASP A 469 -10.19 -31.26 33.18
CA ASP A 469 -11.54 -31.50 32.67
C ASP A 469 -11.87 -30.61 31.45
N GLY A 470 -10.93 -29.79 31.00
CA GLY A 470 -11.09 -28.86 29.86
C GLY A 470 -11.82 -27.55 30.21
N LYS A 471 -12.07 -27.26 31.50
CA LYS A 471 -12.70 -26.01 31.92
C LYS A 471 -11.73 -24.85 31.87
N LEU A 472 -12.22 -23.70 31.48
CA LEU A 472 -11.46 -22.47 31.36
C LEU A 472 -11.49 -21.66 32.66
N THR A 473 -10.33 -21.15 33.08
CA THR A 473 -10.20 -20.15 34.14
C THR A 473 -9.39 -18.96 33.62
N VAL A 474 -10.00 -17.78 33.64
CA VAL A 474 -9.39 -16.52 33.22
C VAL A 474 -8.95 -15.74 34.43
N PHE A 475 -7.66 -15.41 34.50
CA PHE A 475 -7.07 -14.53 35.51
C PHE A 475 -6.89 -13.13 34.90
N ALA A 476 -7.54 -12.15 35.49
CA ALA A 476 -7.54 -10.78 35.02
C ALA A 476 -7.43 -9.78 36.19
N SER A 477 -7.29 -8.51 35.87
CA SER A 477 -7.35 -7.41 36.83
C SER A 477 -8.30 -6.34 36.32
N ASP A 478 -9.18 -5.85 37.20
CA ASP A 478 -9.94 -4.65 36.95
C ASP A 478 -9.13 -3.44 37.43
N LEU A 479 -8.66 -2.61 36.52
CA LEU A 479 -7.82 -1.45 36.83
C LEU A 479 -8.61 -0.30 37.49
N ASN A 480 -9.93 -0.25 37.33
CA ASN A 480 -10.74 0.79 37.94
C ASN A 480 -10.97 0.53 39.44
N SER A 481 -11.19 -0.73 39.84
CA SER A 481 -11.37 -1.11 41.24
C SER A 481 -10.09 -1.63 41.91
N GLY A 482 -9.03 -1.92 41.16
CA GLY A 482 -7.81 -2.55 41.65
C GLY A 482 -7.97 -4.04 42.02
N ARG A 483 -9.11 -4.66 41.68
CA ARG A 483 -9.42 -6.04 42.08
C ARG A 483 -8.81 -7.05 41.10
N LYS A 484 -8.25 -8.12 41.66
CA LYS A 484 -7.93 -9.33 40.91
C LYS A 484 -9.23 -10.11 40.66
N MET A 485 -9.39 -10.58 39.42
CA MET A 485 -10.57 -11.33 38.98
C MET A 485 -10.15 -12.74 38.58
N MET A 486 -10.95 -13.71 38.98
CA MET A 486 -10.87 -15.10 38.52
C MET A 486 -12.26 -15.49 38.02
N LEU A 487 -12.34 -15.75 36.70
CA LEU A 487 -13.60 -16.00 36.01
C LEU A 487 -13.54 -17.35 35.31
N ASN A 488 -14.69 -18.06 35.30
CA ASN A 488 -14.80 -19.37 34.62
C ASN A 488 -15.78 -19.23 33.45
N PRO A 489 -15.30 -18.82 32.27
CA PRO A 489 -16.13 -18.76 31.07
C PRO A 489 -16.25 -20.13 30.40
N ASP A 490 -17.28 -20.30 29.57
CA ASP A 490 -17.44 -21.43 28.67
C ASP A 490 -16.69 -21.18 27.35
N LEU A 491 -16.54 -19.89 26.95
CA LEU A 491 -15.88 -19.50 25.70
C LEU A 491 -15.03 -18.25 25.92
N VAL A 492 -13.80 -18.24 25.38
CA VAL A 492 -12.92 -17.08 25.35
C VAL A 492 -12.64 -16.69 23.91
N VAL A 493 -12.86 -15.42 23.59
CA VAL A 493 -12.66 -14.84 22.25
C VAL A 493 -11.48 -13.87 22.26
N LEU A 494 -10.48 -14.11 21.43
CA LEU A 494 -9.28 -13.33 21.35
C LEU A 494 -9.34 -12.35 20.16
N ALA A 495 -9.36 -11.05 20.44
CA ALA A 495 -9.30 -10.01 19.43
C ALA A 495 -7.83 -9.78 19.01
N THR A 496 -7.40 -10.55 18.02
CA THR A 496 -6.01 -10.58 17.56
C THR A 496 -5.62 -9.35 16.74
N ALA A 497 -4.34 -9.01 16.78
CA ALA A 497 -3.77 -7.98 15.91
C ALA A 497 -3.99 -8.30 14.43
N VAL A 498 -4.15 -7.25 13.62
CA VAL A 498 -4.11 -7.34 12.16
C VAL A 498 -2.71 -6.97 11.66
N GLN A 499 -2.23 -7.66 10.65
CA GLN A 499 -0.93 -7.43 10.02
C GLN A 499 -1.05 -7.53 8.50
N PRO A 500 -0.11 -6.97 7.72
CA PRO A 500 -0.11 -7.10 6.27
C PRO A 500 -0.11 -8.56 5.80
N SER A 501 -0.45 -8.76 4.53
CA SER A 501 -0.29 -10.09 3.90
C SER A 501 1.17 -10.54 4.01
N PRO A 502 1.47 -11.83 4.29
CA PRO A 502 2.84 -12.34 4.31
C PRO A 502 3.63 -12.09 3.03
N ASP A 503 2.94 -11.97 1.90
CA ASP A 503 3.54 -11.71 0.59
C ASP A 503 3.84 -10.21 0.34
N ALA A 504 3.49 -9.31 1.28
CA ALA A 504 3.62 -7.86 1.09
C ALA A 504 5.05 -7.45 0.75
N ARG A 505 6.05 -7.98 1.48
CA ARG A 505 7.47 -7.67 1.25
C ARG A 505 7.95 -8.17 -0.12
N LYS A 506 7.57 -9.39 -0.53
CA LYS A 506 7.91 -9.94 -1.86
C LYS A 506 7.34 -9.06 -2.97
N LEU A 507 6.08 -8.69 -2.85
CA LEU A 507 5.39 -7.85 -3.84
C LEU A 507 5.94 -6.41 -3.83
N ALA A 508 6.27 -5.86 -2.65
CA ALA A 508 6.92 -4.55 -2.54
C ALA A 508 8.27 -4.51 -3.28
N THR A 509 9.09 -5.53 -3.11
CA THR A 509 10.37 -5.64 -3.82
C THR A 509 10.16 -5.72 -5.34
N MET A 510 9.20 -6.53 -5.79
CA MET A 510 8.87 -6.70 -7.21
C MET A 510 8.39 -5.38 -7.86
N LEU A 511 7.63 -4.58 -7.11
CA LEU A 511 7.06 -3.31 -7.57
C LEU A 511 7.93 -2.09 -7.23
N THR A 512 9.07 -2.28 -6.58
CA THR A 512 9.87 -1.18 -5.99
C THR A 512 9.02 -0.23 -5.11
N ALA A 513 7.98 -0.78 -4.46
CA ALA A 513 7.12 -0.05 -3.55
C ALA A 513 7.73 -0.04 -2.14
N SER A 514 7.60 1.10 -1.44
CA SER A 514 8.10 1.21 -0.06
C SER A 514 7.15 0.55 0.92
N ILE A 515 7.72 -0.10 1.95
CA ILE A 515 7.01 -0.61 3.12
C ILE A 515 7.61 -0.03 4.40
N ASP A 516 6.81 0.05 5.46
CA ASP A 516 7.26 0.45 6.80
C ASP A 516 7.89 -0.72 7.58
N ASN A 517 8.25 -0.46 8.83
CA ASN A 517 8.83 -1.48 9.72
C ASN A 517 7.88 -2.63 10.07
N ASP A 518 6.58 -2.44 9.85
CA ASP A 518 5.53 -3.42 10.09
C ASP A 518 5.02 -4.10 8.81
N ASP A 519 5.69 -3.86 7.67
CA ASP A 519 5.39 -4.38 6.33
C ASP A 519 4.11 -3.82 5.68
N PHE A 520 3.55 -2.71 6.19
CA PHE A 520 2.51 -1.97 5.46
C PHE A 520 3.13 -1.15 4.33
N TYR A 521 2.42 -1.05 3.21
CA TYR A 521 2.86 -0.15 2.12
C TYR A 521 2.76 1.31 2.55
N VAL A 522 3.79 2.09 2.23
CA VAL A 522 3.90 3.50 2.60
C VAL A 522 3.37 4.38 1.48
N GLU A 523 2.53 5.34 1.84
CA GLU A 523 2.06 6.39 0.94
C GLU A 523 3.13 7.45 0.68
N ALA A 524 3.03 8.11 -0.47
CA ALA A 524 3.96 9.18 -0.86
C ALA A 524 3.91 10.39 0.09
N HIS A 525 2.75 10.68 0.68
CA HIS A 525 2.60 11.68 1.74
C HIS A 525 1.26 11.47 2.48
N PRO A 526 1.28 11.33 3.82
CA PRO A 526 0.10 10.92 4.59
C PRO A 526 -1.10 11.89 4.51
N LYS A 527 -0.86 13.17 4.24
CA LYS A 527 -1.92 14.19 4.16
C LYS A 527 -2.23 14.62 2.73
N LEU A 528 -1.24 14.67 1.84
CA LEU A 528 -1.39 15.26 0.50
C LEU A 528 -1.51 14.21 -0.61
N ARG A 529 -0.94 13.02 -0.41
CA ARG A 529 -0.93 11.93 -1.38
C ARG A 529 -1.13 10.57 -0.68
N PRO A 530 -2.29 10.37 0.00
CA PRO A 530 -2.50 9.23 0.90
C PRO A 530 -2.80 7.91 0.19
N VAL A 531 -3.09 7.94 -1.11
CA VAL A 531 -3.41 6.76 -1.93
C VAL A 531 -2.37 6.46 -3.01
N GLU A 532 -1.33 7.29 -3.11
CA GLU A 532 -0.24 7.10 -4.06
C GLU A 532 0.98 6.55 -3.31
N SER A 533 1.66 5.55 -3.84
CA SER A 533 2.96 5.14 -3.30
C SER A 533 4.06 6.13 -3.72
N PRO A 534 5.25 6.11 -3.10
CA PRO A 534 6.40 6.88 -3.57
C PRO A 534 6.80 6.53 -5.02
N THR A 535 6.52 5.29 -5.45
CA THR A 535 6.76 4.82 -6.82
C THR A 535 5.61 5.24 -7.73
N ALA A 536 5.93 6.00 -8.77
CA ALA A 536 4.95 6.54 -9.70
C ALA A 536 4.15 5.43 -10.41
N GLY A 537 2.84 5.59 -10.52
CA GLY A 537 1.94 4.64 -11.20
C GLY A 537 1.46 3.49 -10.30
N ILE A 538 1.93 3.43 -9.04
CA ILE A 538 1.49 2.45 -8.04
C ILE A 538 0.64 3.14 -6.97
N PHE A 539 -0.55 2.60 -6.74
CA PHE A 539 -1.56 3.15 -5.84
C PHE A 539 -1.92 2.16 -4.73
N LEU A 540 -2.42 2.67 -3.61
CA LEU A 540 -2.72 1.91 -2.41
C LEU A 540 -4.20 1.98 -2.10
N SER A 541 -4.81 0.82 -1.80
CA SER A 541 -6.23 0.71 -1.48
C SER A 541 -6.47 -0.27 -0.32
N GLY A 542 -7.12 0.19 0.74
CA GLY A 542 -7.53 -0.60 1.88
C GLY A 542 -6.43 -0.92 2.89
N MET A 543 -6.59 -2.04 3.59
CA MET A 543 -5.77 -2.39 4.76
C MET A 543 -4.31 -2.75 4.46
N CYS A 544 -3.93 -2.87 3.22
CA CYS A 544 -2.53 -3.07 2.84
C CYS A 544 -1.62 -1.87 3.21
N GLN A 545 -2.21 -0.67 3.34
CA GLN A 545 -1.51 0.56 3.75
C GLN A 545 -1.56 0.78 5.28
N GLY A 546 -2.52 0.19 5.99
CA GLY A 546 -2.67 0.29 7.43
C GLY A 546 -4.07 -0.13 7.89
N PRO A 547 -4.26 -0.38 9.20
CA PRO A 547 -5.54 -0.81 9.74
C PRO A 547 -6.68 0.18 9.43
N LYS A 548 -7.77 -0.32 8.84
CA LYS A 548 -8.98 0.42 8.43
C LYS A 548 -10.23 -0.43 8.59
N ASP A 549 -11.36 0.23 8.79
CA ASP A 549 -12.67 -0.41 8.67
C ASP A 549 -13.16 -0.48 7.22
N ILE A 550 -14.35 -1.03 7.01
CA ILE A 550 -14.94 -1.18 5.67
C ILE A 550 -15.30 0.18 5.05
N PRO A 551 -15.98 1.12 5.75
CA PRO A 551 -16.26 2.46 5.24
C PRO A 551 -15.00 3.23 4.80
N GLU A 552 -13.95 3.23 5.62
CA GLU A 552 -12.67 3.85 5.28
C GLU A 552 -12.00 3.17 4.08
N THR A 553 -12.07 1.83 4.03
CA THR A 553 -11.54 1.04 2.92
C THR A 553 -12.22 1.41 1.60
N VAL A 554 -13.55 1.51 1.59
CA VAL A 554 -14.32 1.89 0.40
C VAL A 554 -14.02 3.33 -0.02
N SER A 555 -13.94 4.26 0.95
CA SER A 555 -13.57 5.66 0.67
C SER A 555 -12.17 5.77 0.05
N GLN A 556 -11.21 5.01 0.58
CA GLN A 556 -9.85 4.99 0.04
C GLN A 556 -9.79 4.32 -1.35
N ALA A 557 -10.62 3.30 -1.59
CA ALA A 557 -10.75 2.65 -2.89
C ALA A 557 -11.18 3.63 -3.97
N GLY A 558 -12.24 4.42 -3.71
CA GLY A 558 -12.67 5.48 -4.62
C GLY A 558 -11.61 6.55 -4.85
N ALA A 559 -10.88 6.96 -3.79
CA ALA A 559 -9.78 7.91 -3.93
C ALA A 559 -8.64 7.36 -4.81
N ALA A 560 -8.28 6.09 -4.65
CA ALA A 560 -7.27 5.42 -5.49
C ALA A 560 -7.75 5.31 -6.95
N ALA A 561 -9.01 4.93 -7.17
CA ALA A 561 -9.62 4.85 -8.49
C ALA A 561 -9.58 6.20 -9.24
N VAL A 562 -9.95 7.30 -8.58
CA VAL A 562 -9.88 8.65 -9.18
C VAL A 562 -8.45 9.00 -9.60
N LYS A 563 -7.44 8.64 -8.81
CA LYS A 563 -6.03 8.87 -9.17
C LYS A 563 -5.58 8.03 -10.36
N VAL A 564 -6.01 6.77 -10.41
CA VAL A 564 -5.76 5.88 -11.56
C VAL A 564 -6.44 6.44 -12.82
N VAL A 565 -7.71 6.80 -12.74
CA VAL A 565 -8.46 7.39 -13.86
C VAL A 565 -7.76 8.67 -14.35
N GLY A 566 -7.35 9.55 -13.43
CA GLY A 566 -6.60 10.77 -13.77
C GLY A 566 -5.24 10.53 -14.45
N LEU A 567 -4.61 9.37 -14.20
CA LEU A 567 -3.42 8.94 -14.91
C LEU A 567 -3.79 8.37 -16.29
N LEU A 568 -4.74 7.46 -16.35
CA LEU A 568 -5.17 6.80 -17.57
C LEU A 568 -5.85 7.75 -18.58
N ALA A 569 -6.44 8.85 -18.13
CA ALA A 569 -7.04 9.88 -18.99
C ALA A 569 -5.99 10.60 -19.87
N LYS A 570 -4.73 10.60 -19.48
CA LYS A 570 -3.65 11.23 -20.25
C LYS A 570 -3.21 10.32 -21.39
N ASP A 571 -3.09 10.84 -22.59
CA ASP A 571 -2.54 10.06 -23.71
C ASP A 571 -1.05 9.85 -23.58
N LYS A 572 -0.37 10.83 -23.00
CA LYS A 572 1.09 10.81 -22.79
C LYS A 572 1.42 11.30 -21.37
N LEU A 573 2.46 10.73 -20.80
CA LEU A 573 3.11 11.22 -19.58
C LEU A 573 4.41 11.90 -19.95
N LEU A 574 4.68 13.03 -19.31
CA LEU A 574 5.98 13.67 -19.36
C LEU A 574 6.91 12.96 -18.39
N THR A 575 8.05 12.47 -18.87
CA THR A 575 9.08 11.87 -18.02
C THR A 575 9.97 12.95 -17.43
N ASN A 576 10.49 12.70 -16.22
CA ASN A 576 11.47 13.60 -15.62
C ASN A 576 12.74 13.62 -16.50
N PRO A 577 13.21 14.77 -17.00
CA PRO A 577 14.40 14.84 -17.83
C PRO A 577 15.71 14.76 -17.03
N CYS A 578 15.67 14.79 -15.70
CA CYS A 578 16.85 14.58 -14.84
C CYS A 578 17.24 13.10 -14.85
N THR A 579 17.67 12.60 -16.02
CA THR A 579 18.06 11.20 -16.27
C THR A 579 19.53 11.10 -16.57
N ALA A 580 20.09 9.90 -16.41
CA ALA A 580 21.48 9.65 -16.81
C ALA A 580 21.64 9.80 -18.32
N GLN A 581 22.79 10.31 -18.74
CA GLN A 581 23.21 10.36 -20.14
C GLN A 581 24.58 9.74 -20.29
N CYS A 582 24.82 9.13 -21.46
CA CYS A 582 26.12 8.55 -21.81
C CYS A 582 26.78 9.37 -22.92
N ASP A 583 27.96 9.93 -22.63
CA ASP A 583 28.83 10.47 -23.68
C ASP A 583 29.46 9.30 -24.43
N THR A 584 28.88 8.98 -25.58
CA THR A 584 29.34 7.86 -26.41
C THR A 584 30.74 8.07 -26.98
N SER A 585 31.27 9.31 -27.01
CA SER A 585 32.60 9.62 -27.50
C SER A 585 33.72 9.12 -26.59
N ILE A 586 33.46 8.96 -25.30
CA ILE A 586 34.38 8.48 -24.27
C ILE A 586 33.99 7.16 -23.65
N CYS A 587 32.76 6.68 -23.90
CA CYS A 587 32.29 5.41 -23.36
C CYS A 587 33.17 4.24 -23.84
N SER A 588 33.77 3.50 -22.93
CA SER A 588 34.61 2.35 -23.23
C SER A 588 33.84 1.07 -23.57
N GLY A 589 32.53 1.04 -23.38
CA GLY A 589 31.69 -0.15 -23.60
C GLY A 589 31.83 -1.24 -22.54
N CYS A 590 32.36 -0.93 -21.37
CA CYS A 590 32.57 -1.91 -20.28
C CYS A 590 31.24 -2.38 -19.64
N LEU A 591 30.14 -1.65 -19.84
CA LEU A 591 28.78 -1.92 -19.32
C LEU A 591 28.69 -2.05 -17.80
N ALA A 592 29.65 -1.56 -17.00
CA ALA A 592 29.57 -1.54 -15.56
C ALA A 592 28.30 -0.83 -15.07
N CYS A 593 27.86 0.22 -15.77
CA CYS A 593 26.65 0.97 -15.47
C CYS A 593 25.35 0.13 -15.59
N THR A 594 25.31 -0.92 -16.41
CA THR A 594 24.14 -1.81 -16.53
C THR A 594 23.96 -2.66 -15.29
N HIS A 595 25.06 -3.13 -14.68
CA HIS A 595 25.04 -4.00 -13.50
C HIS A 595 24.64 -3.28 -12.22
N VAL A 596 24.91 -1.98 -12.12
CA VAL A 596 24.58 -1.17 -10.93
C VAL A 596 23.21 -0.50 -11.03
N CYS A 597 22.55 -0.52 -12.20
CA CYS A 597 21.27 0.13 -12.39
C CYS A 597 20.13 -0.71 -11.75
N PRO A 598 19.53 -0.27 -10.62
CA PRO A 598 18.48 -1.04 -9.96
C PRO A 598 17.15 -1.07 -10.76
N TYR A 599 17.04 -0.19 -11.77
CA TYR A 599 15.82 -0.03 -12.59
C TYR A 599 15.95 -0.70 -13.97
N GLY A 600 17.05 -1.35 -14.29
CA GLY A 600 17.27 -1.93 -15.60
C GLY A 600 17.20 -0.90 -16.76
N ALA A 601 17.47 0.37 -16.46
CA ALA A 601 17.32 1.48 -17.40
C ALA A 601 18.47 1.60 -18.42
N ILE A 602 19.50 0.79 -18.33
CA ILE A 602 20.70 0.92 -19.17
C ILE A 602 20.96 -0.39 -19.88
N THR A 603 21.14 -0.31 -21.20
CA THR A 603 21.49 -1.45 -22.07
C THR A 603 22.76 -1.16 -22.83
N GLY A 604 23.40 -2.20 -23.36
CA GLY A 604 24.52 -2.07 -24.29
C GLY A 604 24.06 -2.18 -25.73
N GLU A 605 24.39 -1.20 -26.56
CA GLU A 605 24.09 -1.23 -28.00
C GLU A 605 25.34 -0.99 -28.82
N SER A 606 25.47 -1.70 -29.94
CA SER A 606 26.55 -1.46 -30.90
C SER A 606 26.18 -0.25 -31.75
N LYS A 607 27.00 0.81 -31.67
CA LYS A 607 26.80 2.08 -32.41
C LYS A 607 28.06 2.54 -33.07
N GLN A 608 27.93 3.20 -34.22
CA GLN A 608 29.02 3.99 -34.80
C GLN A 608 29.21 5.25 -33.95
N VAL A 609 30.38 5.43 -33.42
CA VAL A 609 30.74 6.57 -32.58
C VAL A 609 31.93 7.34 -33.21
N ILE A 610 31.98 8.62 -32.92
CA ILE A 610 33.14 9.45 -33.21
C ILE A 610 33.84 9.72 -31.89
N THR A 611 35.07 9.22 -31.74
CA THR A 611 35.85 9.43 -30.52
C THR A 611 36.27 10.90 -30.37
N LYS A 612 36.70 11.31 -29.18
CA LYS A 612 37.25 12.65 -28.95
C LYS A 612 38.45 13.00 -29.87
N LEU A 613 39.11 11.98 -30.42
CA LEU A 613 40.21 12.13 -31.39
C LEU A 613 39.73 12.19 -32.85
N GLY A 614 38.41 12.21 -33.09
CA GLY A 614 37.80 12.28 -34.41
C GLY A 614 37.77 10.96 -35.18
N VAL A 615 38.14 9.84 -34.55
CA VAL A 615 38.15 8.52 -35.20
C VAL A 615 36.73 7.96 -35.21
N ARG A 616 36.26 7.46 -36.36
CA ARG A 616 34.98 6.73 -36.48
C ARG A 616 35.24 5.25 -36.25
N GLU A 617 34.52 4.69 -35.30
CA GLU A 617 34.59 3.26 -35.00
C GLU A 617 33.22 2.72 -34.56
N THR A 618 33.02 1.41 -34.71
CA THR A 618 31.86 0.71 -34.21
C THR A 618 32.21 0.05 -32.87
N ARG A 619 31.55 0.44 -31.79
CA ARG A 619 31.72 -0.19 -30.47
C ARG A 619 30.43 -0.27 -29.70
N THR A 620 30.40 -1.17 -28.74
CA THR A 620 29.29 -1.24 -27.78
C THR A 620 29.35 -0.02 -26.86
N VAL A 621 28.25 0.69 -26.71
CA VAL A 621 28.11 1.83 -25.78
C VAL A 621 26.88 1.65 -24.90
N ALA A 622 26.89 2.28 -23.74
CA ALA A 622 25.71 2.31 -22.87
C ALA A 622 24.63 3.23 -23.46
N VAL A 623 23.40 2.74 -23.45
CA VAL A 623 22.19 3.48 -23.87
C VAL A 623 21.22 3.52 -22.72
N VAL A 624 20.76 4.71 -22.37
CA VAL A 624 19.84 4.93 -21.26
C VAL A 624 18.41 5.05 -21.77
N ASN A 625 17.50 4.24 -21.21
CA ASN A 625 16.08 4.42 -21.37
C ASN A 625 15.59 5.48 -20.37
N ASN A 626 15.32 6.69 -20.86
CA ASN A 626 14.91 7.83 -20.03
C ASN A 626 13.57 7.62 -19.32
N ALA A 627 12.71 6.72 -19.80
CA ALA A 627 11.43 6.42 -19.17
C ALA A 627 11.59 5.49 -17.95
N LEU A 628 12.59 4.62 -17.95
CA LEU A 628 12.95 3.76 -16.83
C LEU A 628 13.88 4.44 -15.83
N CYS A 629 14.71 5.38 -16.27
CA CYS A 629 15.71 6.03 -15.43
C CYS A 629 15.05 6.89 -14.34
N GLN A 630 15.38 6.60 -13.07
CA GLN A 630 14.87 7.36 -11.91
C GLN A 630 15.88 8.42 -11.41
N GLY A 631 16.94 8.70 -12.15
CA GLY A 631 17.90 9.75 -11.79
C GLY A 631 18.68 9.47 -10.50
N CYS A 632 18.90 8.21 -10.12
CA CYS A 632 19.56 7.87 -8.85
C CYS A 632 21.07 8.08 -8.82
N GLY A 633 21.74 8.28 -9.98
CA GLY A 633 23.17 8.55 -10.08
C GLY A 633 24.10 7.35 -9.89
N ALA A 634 23.62 6.13 -9.56
CA ALA A 634 24.48 4.97 -9.32
C ALA A 634 25.42 4.66 -10.51
N CYS A 635 24.95 4.87 -11.73
CA CYS A 635 25.73 4.65 -12.96
C CYS A 635 26.85 5.67 -13.17
N THR A 636 26.72 6.90 -12.65
CA THR A 636 27.78 7.93 -12.79
C THR A 636 28.98 7.55 -11.92
N VAL A 637 28.72 7.09 -10.67
CA VAL A 637 29.76 6.62 -9.74
C VAL A 637 30.46 5.35 -10.25
N ALA A 638 29.72 4.45 -10.90
CA ALA A 638 30.28 3.19 -11.41
C ALA A 638 31.01 3.32 -12.75
N CYS A 639 30.97 4.47 -13.42
CA CYS A 639 31.57 4.65 -14.73
C CYS A 639 33.08 4.96 -14.65
N PRO A 640 34.00 4.02 -15.02
CA PRO A 640 35.44 4.24 -14.84
C PRO A 640 36.02 5.28 -15.76
N CYS A 641 35.34 5.59 -16.88
CA CYS A 641 35.82 6.57 -17.87
C CYS A 641 35.05 7.91 -17.78
N GLY A 642 34.18 8.11 -16.80
CA GLY A 642 33.38 9.33 -16.64
C GLY A 642 32.41 9.62 -17.80
N ALA A 643 32.02 8.58 -18.57
CA ALA A 643 31.11 8.74 -19.71
C ALA A 643 29.64 8.90 -19.28
N MET A 644 29.29 8.49 -18.07
CA MET A 644 27.92 8.62 -17.53
C MET A 644 27.83 9.88 -16.70
N ASP A 645 26.88 10.73 -17.03
CA ASP A 645 26.55 11.94 -16.26
C ASP A 645 25.05 12.01 -15.99
N LEU A 646 24.62 12.80 -15.00
CA LEU A 646 23.22 12.95 -14.61
C LEU A 646 22.73 14.36 -14.93
N GLN A 647 21.75 14.47 -15.82
CA GLN A 647 21.17 15.76 -16.18
C GLN A 647 20.54 16.44 -14.96
N GLY A 648 20.82 17.73 -14.78
CA GLY A 648 20.37 18.50 -13.61
C GLY A 648 21.21 18.30 -12.35
N PHE A 649 22.15 17.32 -12.37
CA PHE A 649 23.10 17.01 -11.29
C PHE A 649 24.46 16.59 -11.89
N THR A 650 24.93 17.32 -12.87
CA THR A 650 26.24 17.07 -13.49
C THR A 650 27.37 17.32 -12.48
N ASP A 651 28.53 16.71 -12.70
CA ASP A 651 29.71 16.94 -11.86
C ASP A 651 30.01 18.44 -11.73
N GLN A 652 29.87 19.21 -12.81
CA GLN A 652 30.08 20.65 -12.82
C GLN A 652 29.09 21.39 -11.91
N GLN A 653 27.83 20.99 -11.88
CA GLN A 653 26.81 21.56 -11.00
C GLN A 653 27.11 21.26 -9.54
N ILE A 654 27.46 20.01 -9.23
CA ILE A 654 27.77 19.57 -7.86
C ILE A 654 29.04 20.26 -7.34
N LEU A 655 30.10 20.28 -8.13
CA LEU A 655 31.34 20.96 -7.75
C LEU A 655 31.14 22.46 -7.52
N ALA A 656 30.31 23.11 -8.34
CA ALA A 656 29.98 24.52 -8.14
C ALA A 656 29.23 24.77 -6.80
N GLU A 657 28.36 23.84 -6.37
CA GLU A 657 27.73 23.92 -5.04
C GLU A 657 28.78 23.78 -3.92
N VAL A 658 29.68 22.80 -4.06
CA VAL A 658 30.75 22.56 -3.06
C VAL A 658 31.66 23.79 -2.95
N ASP A 659 32.14 24.34 -4.06
CA ASP A 659 33.00 25.53 -4.09
C ASP A 659 32.30 26.74 -3.45
N ALA A 660 30.99 26.88 -3.62
CA ALA A 660 30.22 27.97 -3.03
C ALA A 660 29.99 27.82 -1.52
N LEU A 661 30.17 26.62 -0.96
CA LEU A 661 30.03 26.32 0.48
C LEU A 661 31.37 26.43 1.24
N CYS A 662 32.50 26.25 0.56
CA CYS A 662 33.84 26.43 1.07
C CYS A 662 34.24 27.90 1.05
#